data_0908b4c0cbf920f8a5baec56d52c5861
#
_entry.id   0908b4c0cbf920f8a5baec56d52c5861
#
_cell.length_a   1.000
_cell.length_b   1.000
_cell.length_c   1.000
_cell.angle_alpha   90.00
_cell.angle_beta   90.00
_cell.angle_gamma   90.00
#
_symmetry.space_group_name_H-M   'P 1'
#
loop_
_entity.id
_entity.type
_entity.pdbx_description
1 polymer ?
#
loop_
_entity_poly.entity_id
_entity_poly.type
_entity_poly.pdbx_seq_one_letter_code
_entity_poly.pdbx_strand_id
1 'polypeptide(L)'
;MGNATCGIVRLTPSTPFILITWTRMSQKKMECPTVWWFLATVSLVANFMSPAYADSPSVSWPQTQSDIKADPHVRFGMLANGMRFAIMRNVTPPGQAAIRFRIGSGSLDENDNQQGLAHVLEHMAFKGSTHVAEGEMIRILQRKGLALGPDTNAHTSYDETVYALDLPEADADTLSTGLMLMRETASELTLDAGAFDRERGVILSEERLRDTPQYRAALEIMNSLLAGKRATVRAPIGKADIISNAPVALVRDYYRANYRPDRATLMVVGDIDPAAMETEIRQRFGDWRSVDPTPAKPDLGTLVTKGESAELIVVPGGMTSVQVAWTRLYDAAPDTFAKRRTELIENLGLMVLNRRVSTIAGKADAPFISAGVGSQDVVDSADVVVIAANSEPDKWQAALTAIDQEQRRIQEFGATQAEIDREILDYRSALQAAAAGAATRTNTDVASMLASSVDDDQVFTSPAEDLSLFETMTNGVRAVEVNQALQRAFSGNGPQVVLQTAQSPEGGADAVRQVYDASNAVAVSALSSAADVAWPYAHFGAPGAVVERRTVDDLGLTMVRFSNGVRLTVKPTKLRANEVLVREDIGGGRLELLRDRSAPIWASAAVALSGVKAMDYQDIQKALTANIVSIDFSVGDSSFRFDGRTRTEDLATQLQLMTAYTSDPAYRPEAFKRVQQAYLSGLDQYEATPGGIVSRDFPSLVHSGDPRWTFPDRAQLSAAHPEDFEALFRPMVSNGPIDITIVGDVTVDDAIRLTAETFGALPPRPGTMSSDDRNEVRFPVTAEKPVVGTHKGRADNAAVAVGAPIGDLLSDLPRSFTANLATQIFQNRLIDKFRIAEGASYVLEGDADLSSEVPGYGYAYFYVETDPAKVARFYALVDEIAKDLRSRDVSPDELSRAREPIIETLKHQQQGNEYWIEYLRGAQTDSRGLDRIRDNLSGYEKVAAADIRAFATTYFSPEKFWKFEVLPPVVR
;
A
#
# COMPACT_ATOMS: atom_id res chain seq x y z
N MET A 1 -20.77 2.41 0.99
CA MET A 1 -19.48 1.81 1.23
C MET A 1 -18.55 2.34 0.17
N GLY A 2 -17.65 3.23 0.54
CA GLY A 2 -16.49 3.49 -0.28
C GLY A 2 -15.73 2.18 -0.33
N ASN A 3 -15.29 1.80 -1.51
CA ASN A 3 -14.66 0.53 -1.77
C ASN A 3 -13.55 0.20 -0.76
N ALA A 4 -13.91 -0.47 0.33
CA ALA A 4 -13.01 -1.40 0.94
C ALA A 4 -13.00 -2.64 0.03
N THR A 5 -12.61 -2.46 -1.22
CA THR A 5 -12.27 -3.56 -2.10
C THR A 5 -10.99 -4.17 -1.57
N CYS A 6 -11.16 -5.17 -0.71
CA CYS A 6 -10.11 -6.12 -0.44
C CYS A 6 -9.76 -6.77 -1.78
N GLY A 7 -8.60 -6.42 -2.30
CA GLY A 7 -7.74 -7.33 -2.99
C GLY A 7 -8.03 -7.86 -4.37
N ILE A 8 -8.75 -7.18 -5.24
CA ILE A 8 -8.32 -7.21 -6.64
C ILE A 8 -7.36 -6.02 -6.77
N VAL A 9 -6.07 -6.32 -6.81
CA VAL A 9 -5.03 -5.31 -7.01
C VAL A 9 -5.37 -4.53 -8.27
N ARG A 10 -6.02 -3.38 -8.11
CA ARG A 10 -6.00 -2.38 -9.16
C ARG A 10 -4.57 -1.85 -9.18
N LEU A 11 -3.73 -2.47 -9.98
CA LEU A 11 -2.51 -1.84 -10.43
C LEU A 11 -2.93 -0.67 -11.30
N THR A 12 -3.20 0.47 -10.67
CA THR A 12 -3.22 1.72 -11.43
C THR A 12 -1.80 1.99 -11.92
N PRO A 13 -1.61 2.49 -13.15
CA PRO A 13 -0.29 2.77 -13.72
C PRO A 13 0.50 3.87 -13.03
N SER A 14 0.01 4.39 -11.92
CA SER A 14 0.67 5.39 -11.08
C SER A 14 1.57 4.78 -10.01
N THR A 15 1.93 3.49 -10.10
CA THR A 15 2.95 2.93 -9.23
C THR A 15 4.31 3.50 -9.66
N PRO A 16 4.85 4.53 -8.98
CA PRO A 16 6.24 4.85 -9.16
C PRO A 16 7.01 3.68 -8.58
N PHE A 17 7.98 3.21 -9.32
CA PHE A 17 9.11 2.46 -8.84
C PHE A 17 8.89 1.62 -7.58
N ILE A 18 8.66 0.35 -7.75
CA ILE A 18 9.23 -0.58 -6.79
C ILE A 18 10.74 -0.62 -7.10
N LEU A 19 11.53 0.34 -6.60
CA LEU A 19 12.76 -0.08 -6.02
C LEU A 19 12.34 -1.23 -5.12
N ILE A 20 12.96 -2.39 -5.27
CA ILE A 20 12.76 -3.46 -4.30
C ILE A 20 13.39 -2.92 -3.02
N THR A 21 12.64 -2.08 -2.32
CA THR A 21 12.92 -1.76 -0.95
C THR A 21 12.57 -3.04 -0.22
N TRP A 22 13.57 -3.72 0.24
CA TRP A 22 13.49 -4.78 1.24
C TRP A 22 13.12 -4.15 2.60
N THR A 23 12.22 -3.15 2.56
CA THR A 23 11.50 -2.76 3.76
C THR A 23 10.70 -3.97 4.17
N ARG A 24 10.91 -4.41 5.38
CA ARG A 24 10.15 -5.46 6.05
C ARG A 24 8.71 -5.36 5.60
N MET A 25 8.27 -6.34 4.79
CA MET A 25 6.92 -6.34 4.22
C MET A 25 5.93 -6.53 5.36
N SER A 26 5.53 -5.44 6.01
CA SER A 26 4.25 -5.44 6.67
C SER A 26 3.20 -5.47 5.54
N GLN A 27 2.28 -6.42 5.60
CA GLN A 27 1.12 -6.47 4.72
C GLN A 27 0.21 -5.28 5.02
N LYS A 28 0.59 -4.08 4.57
CA LYS A 28 -0.38 -2.98 4.47
C LYS A 28 -1.01 -3.04 3.10
N LYS A 29 -2.33 -3.13 3.10
CA LYS A 29 -3.14 -2.84 1.91
C LYS A 29 -2.62 -1.55 1.29
N MET A 30 -2.22 -1.62 0.00
CA MET A 30 -1.87 -0.43 -0.77
C MET A 30 -3.16 0.32 -1.08
N GLU A 31 -3.55 1.21 -0.18
CA GLU A 31 -4.31 2.39 -0.55
C GLU A 31 -3.30 3.37 -1.16
N CYS A 32 -3.64 3.92 -2.30
CA CYS A 32 -2.81 4.80 -3.10
C CYS A 32 -2.29 5.98 -2.26
N PRO A 33 -0.98 6.12 -2.02
CA PRO A 33 -0.44 7.35 -1.51
C PRO A 33 0.64 7.86 -2.45
N THR A 34 0.26 8.75 -3.30
CA THR A 34 1.22 9.74 -3.78
C THR A 34 1.53 10.65 -2.62
N VAL A 35 2.71 10.56 -2.06
CA VAL A 35 3.43 11.52 -1.18
C VAL A 35 4.10 10.93 0.09
N TRP A 36 3.78 9.73 0.56
CA TRP A 36 4.33 9.23 1.85
C TRP A 36 5.60 8.39 1.76
N TRP A 37 6.37 8.46 0.67
CA TRP A 37 7.57 7.63 0.46
C TRP A 37 8.89 8.24 0.97
N PHE A 38 8.86 9.34 1.72
CA PHE A 38 10.09 10.04 2.12
C PHE A 38 10.41 10.03 3.62
N LEU A 39 9.69 9.34 4.47
CA LEU A 39 9.89 9.42 5.91
C LEU A 39 10.41 8.17 6.62
N ALA A 40 10.91 7.19 5.91
CA ALA A 40 11.38 5.97 6.55
C ALA A 40 12.77 5.53 6.08
N THR A 41 13.75 6.42 6.04
CA THR A 41 15.17 5.99 6.04
C THR A 41 16.09 7.13 6.33
N VAL A 42 16.59 7.24 7.52
CA VAL A 42 17.87 7.89 7.77
C VAL A 42 18.55 7.19 8.94
N SER A 43 19.66 6.54 8.69
CA SER A 43 20.66 6.19 9.69
C SER A 43 22.03 5.89 9.11
N LEU A 44 23.11 6.38 9.72
CA LEU A 44 24.48 5.85 9.72
C LEU A 44 25.58 6.74 10.35
N VAL A 45 26.68 6.40 10.79
CA VAL A 45 28.02 5.73 10.71
C VAL A 45 28.90 6.05 11.93
N ALA A 46 29.72 5.31 12.37
CA ALA A 46 30.87 4.46 12.57
C ALA A 46 31.99 5.01 13.50
N ASN A 47 32.66 4.24 14.31
CA ASN A 47 33.96 3.65 14.14
C ASN A 47 34.66 3.08 15.41
N PHE A 48 35.25 1.89 15.26
CA PHE A 48 36.41 1.25 15.87
C PHE A 48 36.54 1.07 17.39
N MET A 49 36.43 -0.10 17.89
CA MET A 49 37.47 -1.06 18.31
C MET A 49 36.90 -2.28 19.06
N SER A 50 37.41 -3.42 18.75
CA SER A 50 37.06 -4.78 19.25
C SER A 50 37.52 -5.07 20.68
N PRO A 51 37.29 -6.28 21.25
CA PRO A 51 36.07 -6.68 21.94
C PRO A 51 36.32 -7.02 23.40
N ALA A 52 35.35 -6.91 24.24
CA ALA A 52 35.34 -7.60 25.53
C ALA A 52 33.98 -8.28 25.68
N TYR A 53 34.02 -9.58 25.85
CA TYR A 53 32.88 -10.37 26.30
C TYR A 53 32.35 -9.81 27.62
N ALA A 54 31.16 -9.26 27.60
CA ALA A 54 30.39 -8.90 28.77
C ALA A 54 29.04 -9.55 28.68
N ASP A 55 28.51 -9.95 29.84
CA ASP A 55 27.17 -10.54 30.04
C ASP A 55 26.10 -9.84 29.23
N SER A 56 25.11 -10.59 28.73
CA SER A 56 24.00 -10.10 27.96
C SER A 56 23.36 -8.87 28.62
N PRO A 57 23.48 -7.67 28.07
CA PRO A 57 22.78 -6.52 28.61
C PRO A 57 21.28 -6.77 28.48
N SER A 58 20.53 -6.56 29.56
CA SER A 58 19.09 -6.39 29.46
C SER A 58 18.81 -5.38 28.34
N VAL A 59 18.01 -5.74 27.35
CA VAL A 59 17.71 -4.86 26.20
C VAL A 59 17.06 -3.58 26.75
N SER A 60 17.88 -2.54 26.89
CA SER A 60 17.43 -1.22 27.34
C SER A 60 16.76 -0.46 26.19
N TRP A 61 15.97 0.53 26.52
CA TRP A 61 15.40 1.42 25.49
C TRP A 61 16.52 2.23 24.80
N PRO A 62 16.46 2.47 23.46
CA PRO A 62 17.51 3.17 22.72
C PRO A 62 17.89 4.53 23.28
N GLN A 63 16.92 5.30 23.78
CA GLN A 63 17.17 6.61 24.39
C GLN A 63 18.05 6.57 25.66
N THR A 64 18.30 5.42 26.23
CA THR A 64 19.22 5.30 27.38
C THR A 64 20.70 5.37 26.97
N GLN A 65 21.01 5.16 25.69
CA GLN A 65 22.34 5.19 25.10
C GLN A 65 22.49 6.29 24.03
N SER A 66 21.51 7.19 23.93
CA SER A 66 21.41 8.24 22.94
C SER A 66 21.46 9.63 23.55
N ASP A 67 21.92 10.59 22.78
CA ASP A 67 21.85 12.03 23.07
C ASP A 67 20.57 12.66 22.48
N ILE A 68 19.75 11.87 21.77
CA ILE A 68 18.47 12.27 21.20
C ILE A 68 17.38 12.11 22.28
N LYS A 69 16.47 13.06 22.34
CA LYS A 69 15.37 13.05 23.30
C LYS A 69 14.19 12.26 22.72
N ALA A 70 13.74 11.25 23.47
CA ALA A 70 12.51 10.54 23.13
C ALA A 70 11.26 11.43 23.27
N ASP A 71 10.20 11.12 22.55
CA ASP A 71 8.91 11.81 22.67
C ASP A 71 8.43 11.77 24.14
N PRO A 72 8.26 12.92 24.80
CA PRO A 72 7.86 12.98 26.21
C PRO A 72 6.42 12.52 26.45
N HIS A 73 5.61 12.35 25.42
CA HIS A 73 4.23 11.85 25.53
C HIS A 73 4.18 10.34 25.61
N VAL A 74 5.27 9.64 25.31
CA VAL A 74 5.36 8.18 25.42
C VAL A 74 5.91 7.78 26.79
N ARG A 75 5.17 6.93 27.48
CA ARG A 75 5.60 6.33 28.73
C ARG A 75 6.30 5.00 28.46
N PHE A 76 7.62 5.05 28.39
CA PHE A 76 8.47 3.87 28.25
C PHE A 76 8.68 3.17 29.61
N GLY A 77 8.64 1.85 29.62
CA GLY A 77 8.86 1.06 30.83
C GLY A 77 9.37 -0.34 30.54
N MET A 78 9.72 -1.03 31.62
CA MET A 78 10.15 -2.43 31.60
C MET A 78 9.58 -3.15 32.84
N LEU A 79 9.11 -4.36 32.66
CA LEU A 79 8.69 -5.25 33.76
C LEU A 79 9.90 -5.93 34.40
N ALA A 80 9.71 -6.45 35.61
CA ALA A 80 10.78 -7.19 36.31
C ALA A 80 11.23 -8.48 35.60
N ASN A 81 10.41 -9.00 34.67
CA ASN A 81 10.75 -10.17 33.84
C ASN A 81 11.46 -9.80 32.54
N GLY A 82 11.77 -8.52 32.29
CA GLY A 82 12.46 -8.03 31.10
C GLY A 82 11.56 -7.57 29.95
N MET A 83 10.24 -7.82 29.99
CA MET A 83 9.32 -7.33 28.96
C MET A 83 9.27 -5.80 28.94
N ARG A 84 9.44 -5.22 27.78
CA ARG A 84 9.33 -3.75 27.56
C ARG A 84 7.88 -3.38 27.26
N PHE A 85 7.52 -2.14 27.58
CA PHE A 85 6.25 -1.57 27.16
C PHE A 85 6.40 -0.08 26.83
N ALA A 86 5.60 0.40 25.88
CA ALA A 86 5.45 1.83 25.58
C ALA A 86 3.96 2.17 25.50
N ILE A 87 3.56 3.24 26.22
CA ILE A 87 2.17 3.66 26.32
C ILE A 87 2.10 5.14 25.93
N MET A 88 1.20 5.48 25.00
CA MET A 88 0.96 6.86 24.62
C MET A 88 -0.53 7.17 24.62
N ARG A 89 -0.93 8.24 25.32
CA ARG A 89 -2.26 8.77 25.14
C ARG A 89 -2.35 9.53 23.83
N ASN A 90 -3.19 9.08 22.91
CA ASN A 90 -3.55 9.77 21.67
C ASN A 90 -5.07 9.67 21.46
N VAL A 91 -5.70 10.79 21.13
CA VAL A 91 -7.18 10.87 21.05
C VAL A 91 -7.70 10.91 19.62
N THR A 92 -6.94 10.41 18.69
CA THR A 92 -7.33 10.41 17.27
C THR A 92 -7.28 8.99 16.68
N PRO A 93 -8.44 8.41 16.35
CA PRO A 93 -9.81 8.88 16.66
C PRO A 93 -10.12 8.82 18.15
N PRO A 94 -11.06 9.67 18.67
CA PRO A 94 -11.49 9.61 20.05
C PRO A 94 -12.12 8.26 20.41
N GLY A 95 -11.88 7.78 21.63
CA GLY A 95 -12.48 6.54 22.14
C GLY A 95 -11.94 5.26 21.51
N GLN A 96 -10.83 5.30 20.77
CA GLN A 96 -10.18 4.16 20.11
C GLN A 96 -8.78 3.93 20.67
N ALA A 97 -8.23 2.71 20.42
CA ALA A 97 -6.86 2.38 20.79
C ALA A 97 -6.23 1.40 19.79
N ALA A 98 -4.91 1.40 19.70
CA ALA A 98 -4.11 0.47 18.91
C ALA A 98 -3.14 -0.29 19.83
N ILE A 99 -3.06 -1.60 19.70
CA ILE A 99 -2.12 -2.47 20.38
C ILE A 99 -1.16 -3.08 19.35
N ARG A 100 0.14 -3.04 19.65
CA ARG A 100 1.17 -3.76 18.91
C ARG A 100 1.96 -4.59 19.90
N PHE A 101 1.95 -5.91 19.69
CA PHE A 101 2.72 -6.85 20.51
C PHE A 101 3.80 -7.46 19.65
N ARG A 102 5.04 -7.05 19.90
CA ARG A 102 6.23 -7.45 19.16
C ARG A 102 7.01 -8.49 19.95
N ILE A 103 7.36 -9.57 19.29
CA ILE A 103 8.38 -10.54 19.73
C ILE A 103 9.61 -10.32 18.83
N GLY A 104 10.76 -9.98 19.41
CA GLY A 104 12.03 -9.80 18.70
C GLY A 104 12.63 -11.15 18.30
N SER A 105 11.90 -11.88 17.48
CA SER A 105 12.31 -13.17 16.90
C SER A 105 11.52 -13.42 15.63
N GLY A 106 12.25 -13.86 14.60
CA GLY A 106 11.73 -14.18 13.28
C GLY A 106 12.47 -15.34 12.63
N SER A 107 12.52 -15.37 11.30
CA SER A 107 13.09 -16.49 10.56
C SER A 107 14.61 -16.63 10.73
N LEU A 108 15.34 -15.59 11.12
CA LEU A 108 16.76 -15.67 11.43
C LEU A 108 17.06 -16.52 12.68
N ASP A 109 16.11 -16.64 13.60
CA ASP A 109 16.24 -17.47 14.80
C ASP A 109 15.98 -18.97 14.54
N GLU A 110 15.50 -19.34 13.35
CA GLU A 110 15.20 -20.72 12.98
C GLU A 110 16.46 -21.56 12.74
N ASN A 111 16.45 -22.80 13.21
CA ASN A 111 17.43 -23.80 12.79
C ASN A 111 17.14 -24.30 11.35
N ASP A 112 18.06 -25.06 10.76
CA ASP A 112 17.92 -25.54 9.38
C ASP A 112 16.67 -26.39 9.15
N ASN A 113 16.23 -27.14 10.16
CA ASN A 113 15.01 -27.96 10.12
C ASN A 113 13.74 -27.22 10.59
N GLN A 114 13.82 -25.90 10.82
CA GLN A 114 12.73 -25.07 11.29
C GLN A 114 12.33 -23.97 10.29
N GLN A 115 12.90 -23.95 9.08
CA GLN A 115 12.67 -22.87 8.10
C GLN A 115 11.19 -22.74 7.74
N GLY A 116 10.59 -21.62 8.15
CA GLY A 116 9.16 -21.28 8.03
C GLY A 116 8.37 -21.49 9.31
N LEU A 117 8.95 -22.04 10.40
CA LEU A 117 8.20 -22.31 11.63
C LEU A 117 7.93 -21.07 12.47
N ALA A 118 8.68 -19.97 12.29
CA ALA A 118 8.35 -18.68 12.87
C ALA A 118 7.01 -18.17 12.31
N HIS A 119 6.85 -18.23 10.99
CA HIS A 119 5.60 -17.86 10.30
C HIS A 119 4.45 -18.84 10.60
N VAL A 120 4.76 -20.14 10.63
CA VAL A 120 3.78 -21.15 11.12
C VAL A 120 3.25 -20.81 12.52
N LEU A 121 4.13 -20.40 13.43
CA LEU A 121 3.74 -20.04 14.79
C LEU A 121 2.84 -18.79 14.84
N GLU A 122 3.08 -17.83 13.96
CA GLU A 122 2.20 -16.67 13.80
C GLU A 122 0.77 -17.12 13.46
N HIS A 123 0.59 -18.02 12.47
CA HIS A 123 -0.71 -18.58 12.13
C HIS A 123 -1.33 -19.37 13.28
N MET A 124 -0.50 -20.15 13.99
CA MET A 124 -0.95 -20.96 15.12
C MET A 124 -1.40 -20.13 16.32
N ALA A 125 -0.99 -18.87 16.43
CA ALA A 125 -1.48 -17.96 17.46
C ALA A 125 -3.00 -17.72 17.41
N PHE A 126 -3.60 -17.89 16.21
CA PHE A 126 -5.05 -17.78 16.01
C PHE A 126 -5.80 -19.12 16.15
N LYS A 127 -5.09 -20.22 16.43
CA LYS A 127 -5.64 -21.60 16.43
C LYS A 127 -5.90 -22.18 17.82
N GLY A 128 -5.92 -21.34 18.83
CA GLY A 128 -6.31 -21.70 20.18
C GLY A 128 -5.18 -21.65 21.20
N SER A 129 -5.62 -21.34 22.41
CA SER A 129 -4.77 -21.19 23.61
C SER A 129 -5.47 -21.81 24.81
N THR A 130 -4.88 -21.69 26.00
CA THR A 130 -5.40 -22.27 27.22
C THR A 130 -6.83 -21.83 27.53
N HIS A 131 -7.18 -20.56 27.27
CA HIS A 131 -8.49 -20.01 27.63
C HIS A 131 -9.34 -19.64 26.40
N VAL A 132 -8.80 -19.71 25.20
CA VAL A 132 -9.49 -19.37 23.94
C VAL A 132 -9.44 -20.57 22.99
N ALA A 133 -10.60 -21.16 22.73
CA ALA A 133 -10.71 -22.31 21.85
C ALA A 133 -10.37 -21.96 20.40
N GLU A 134 -10.02 -22.94 19.59
CA GLU A 134 -9.74 -22.78 18.15
C GLU A 134 -10.91 -22.06 17.43
N GLY A 135 -10.58 -21.02 16.68
CA GLY A 135 -11.54 -20.19 15.93
C GLY A 135 -12.32 -19.18 16.77
N GLU A 136 -12.25 -19.24 18.11
CA GLU A 136 -13.00 -18.34 18.98
C GLU A 136 -12.33 -16.96 19.07
N MET A 137 -11.01 -16.87 18.93
CA MET A 137 -10.30 -15.57 18.93
C MET A 137 -10.89 -14.61 17.86
N ILE A 138 -11.01 -15.08 16.63
CA ILE A 138 -11.59 -14.28 15.54
C ILE A 138 -13.03 -13.88 15.85
N ARG A 139 -13.83 -14.80 16.41
CA ARG A 139 -15.24 -14.51 16.75
C ARG A 139 -15.36 -13.49 17.90
N ILE A 140 -14.47 -13.56 18.90
CA ILE A 140 -14.39 -12.56 19.97
C ILE A 140 -14.11 -11.18 19.36
N LEU A 141 -13.12 -11.08 18.47
CA LEU A 141 -12.74 -9.83 17.82
C LEU A 141 -13.87 -9.30 16.93
N GLN A 142 -14.53 -10.14 16.15
CA GLN A 142 -15.68 -9.74 15.33
C GLN A 142 -16.85 -9.20 16.18
N ARG A 143 -17.15 -9.83 17.33
CA ARG A 143 -18.17 -9.32 18.27
C ARG A 143 -17.81 -7.96 18.87
N LYS A 144 -16.51 -7.64 18.92
CA LYS A 144 -15.98 -6.34 19.32
C LYS A 144 -15.85 -5.35 18.16
N GLY A 145 -16.37 -5.69 17.00
CA GLY A 145 -16.35 -4.82 15.83
C GLY A 145 -15.04 -4.84 15.01
N LEU A 146 -14.07 -5.73 15.34
CA LEU A 146 -12.83 -5.81 14.57
C LEU A 146 -13.00 -6.71 13.34
N ALA A 147 -12.60 -6.20 12.20
CA ALA A 147 -12.50 -6.98 10.96
C ALA A 147 -11.17 -7.72 10.90
N LEU A 148 -11.20 -8.98 10.44
CA LEU A 148 -9.98 -9.74 10.15
C LEU A 148 -9.26 -9.13 8.93
N GLY A 149 -7.98 -8.87 9.07
CA GLY A 149 -7.13 -8.22 8.08
C GLY A 149 -6.97 -6.72 8.30
N PRO A 150 -8.02 -5.88 8.23
CA PRO A 150 -7.89 -4.44 8.48
C PRO A 150 -7.54 -4.09 9.93
N ASP A 151 -8.26 -4.65 10.91
CA ASP A 151 -8.17 -4.24 12.31
C ASP A 151 -7.42 -5.25 13.17
N THR A 152 -7.26 -6.48 12.66
CA THR A 152 -6.58 -7.59 13.33
C THR A 152 -5.62 -8.24 12.35
N ASN A 153 -4.34 -8.12 12.60
CA ASN A 153 -3.30 -8.66 11.71
C ASN A 153 -2.10 -9.15 12.51
N ALA A 154 -1.26 -9.96 11.86
CA ALA A 154 0.06 -10.29 12.34
C ALA A 154 1.02 -10.38 11.15
N HIS A 155 2.31 -10.28 11.42
CA HIS A 155 3.33 -10.56 10.41
C HIS A 155 4.59 -11.11 11.04
N THR A 156 5.28 -11.93 10.28
CA THR A 156 6.61 -12.45 10.62
C THR A 156 7.63 -11.92 9.62
N SER A 157 8.70 -11.33 10.14
CA SER A 157 9.86 -10.88 9.39
C SER A 157 11.08 -11.79 9.65
N TYR A 158 12.24 -11.33 9.28
CA TYR A 158 13.49 -12.04 9.52
C TYR A 158 13.85 -12.10 11.01
N ASP A 159 13.55 -11.08 11.79
CA ASP A 159 14.00 -10.87 13.17
C ASP A 159 12.88 -10.48 14.15
N GLU A 160 11.65 -10.38 13.66
CA GLU A 160 10.49 -10.09 14.51
C GLU A 160 9.22 -10.82 14.08
N THR A 161 8.29 -10.94 15.02
CA THR A 161 6.88 -11.25 14.80
C THR A 161 6.03 -10.22 15.54
N VAL A 162 5.11 -9.56 14.84
CA VAL A 162 4.25 -8.53 15.42
C VAL A 162 2.79 -8.91 15.29
N TYR A 163 2.04 -8.81 16.39
CA TYR A 163 0.59 -8.96 16.46
C TYR A 163 -0.03 -7.58 16.66
N ALA A 164 -1.00 -7.23 15.82
CA ALA A 164 -1.64 -5.93 15.77
C ALA A 164 -3.15 -6.04 16.03
N LEU A 165 -3.66 -5.17 16.90
CA LEU A 165 -5.09 -4.96 17.12
C LEU A 165 -5.38 -3.47 17.07
N ASP A 166 -6.28 -3.04 16.20
CA ASP A 166 -6.81 -1.69 16.15
C ASP A 166 -8.23 -1.71 16.73
N LEU A 167 -8.33 -1.34 18.00
CA LEU A 167 -9.54 -1.47 18.80
C LEU A 167 -10.49 -0.31 18.48
N PRO A 168 -11.73 -0.58 18.04
CA PRO A 168 -12.71 0.45 17.71
C PRO A 168 -13.24 1.19 18.94
N GLU A 169 -13.12 0.58 20.11
CA GLU A 169 -13.49 1.16 21.40
C GLU A 169 -12.39 0.96 22.44
N ALA A 170 -11.98 2.04 23.12
CA ALA A 170 -10.98 2.04 24.19
C ALA A 170 -11.63 1.88 25.59
N ASP A 171 -12.79 1.19 25.67
CA ASP A 171 -13.42 0.87 26.93
C ASP A 171 -12.66 -0.24 27.69
N ALA A 172 -12.90 -0.34 29.01
CA ALA A 172 -12.17 -1.26 29.88
C ALA A 172 -12.32 -2.75 29.46
N ASP A 173 -13.47 -3.16 28.94
CA ASP A 173 -13.73 -4.54 28.53
C ASP A 173 -12.99 -4.87 27.21
N THR A 174 -13.02 -3.96 26.25
CA THR A 174 -12.34 -4.13 24.96
C THR A 174 -10.81 -4.10 25.10
N LEU A 175 -10.28 -3.16 25.90
CA LEU A 175 -8.85 -3.12 26.22
C LEU A 175 -8.38 -4.37 26.98
N SER A 176 -9.15 -4.79 28.00
CA SER A 176 -8.85 -6.00 28.77
C SER A 176 -8.90 -7.26 27.90
N THR A 177 -9.85 -7.33 26.97
CA THR A 177 -9.93 -8.42 25.98
C THR A 177 -8.71 -8.43 25.07
N GLY A 178 -8.31 -7.29 24.49
CA GLY A 178 -7.12 -7.18 23.65
C GLY A 178 -5.85 -7.61 24.37
N LEU A 179 -5.63 -7.12 25.58
CA LEU A 179 -4.48 -7.51 26.41
C LEU A 179 -4.52 -8.99 26.81
N MET A 180 -5.70 -9.55 27.08
CA MET A 180 -5.86 -10.98 27.34
C MET A 180 -5.43 -11.80 26.14
N LEU A 181 -5.86 -11.46 24.94
CA LEU A 181 -5.47 -12.16 23.72
C LEU A 181 -3.95 -12.07 23.47
N MET A 182 -3.32 -10.91 23.70
CA MET A 182 -1.86 -10.78 23.62
C MET A 182 -1.14 -11.64 24.67
N ARG A 183 -1.69 -11.77 25.89
CA ARG A 183 -1.13 -12.64 26.94
C ARG A 183 -1.27 -14.13 26.57
N GLU A 184 -2.41 -14.52 25.98
CA GLU A 184 -2.59 -15.88 25.47
C GLU A 184 -1.58 -16.21 24.36
N THR A 185 -1.37 -15.27 23.42
CA THR A 185 -0.33 -15.40 22.38
C THR A 185 1.07 -15.50 22.96
N ALA A 186 1.37 -14.73 24.00
CA ALA A 186 2.69 -14.67 24.63
C ALA A 186 3.15 -16.00 25.23
N SER A 187 2.26 -16.77 25.90
CA SER A 187 2.69 -17.93 26.69
C SER A 187 1.69 -19.07 26.83
N GLU A 188 0.50 -18.97 26.24
CA GLU A 188 -0.60 -19.91 26.49
C GLU A 188 -1.07 -20.68 25.24
N LEU A 189 -0.33 -20.61 24.13
CA LEU A 189 -0.71 -21.31 22.90
C LEU A 189 -0.71 -22.83 23.11
N THR A 190 -1.80 -23.49 22.73
CA THR A 190 -1.93 -24.96 22.87
C THR A 190 -1.13 -25.71 21.81
N LEU A 191 -0.94 -25.13 20.63
CA LEU A 191 -0.24 -25.73 19.50
C LEU A 191 -0.72 -27.15 19.24
N ASP A 192 -2.05 -27.30 19.03
CA ASP A 192 -2.70 -28.59 18.77
C ASP A 192 -2.20 -29.17 17.45
N ALA A 193 -1.90 -30.48 17.45
CA ALA A 193 -1.35 -31.15 16.25
C ALA A 193 -2.37 -31.18 15.10
N GLY A 194 -3.65 -31.40 15.39
CA GLY A 194 -4.70 -31.44 14.38
C GLY A 194 -4.98 -30.08 13.77
N ALA A 195 -4.94 -29.01 14.57
CA ALA A 195 -5.02 -27.63 14.10
C ALA A 195 -3.82 -27.29 13.22
N PHE A 196 -2.61 -27.68 13.64
CA PHE A 196 -1.39 -27.48 12.83
C PHE A 196 -1.46 -28.23 11.49
N ASP A 197 -1.92 -29.47 11.46
CA ASP A 197 -2.03 -30.22 10.21
C ASP A 197 -3.03 -29.59 9.22
N ARG A 198 -4.12 -28.97 9.71
CA ARG A 198 -5.03 -28.18 8.88
C ARG A 198 -4.38 -26.89 8.38
N GLU A 199 -3.65 -26.18 9.27
CA GLU A 199 -3.04 -24.90 8.92
C GLU A 199 -1.88 -25.01 7.92
N ARG A 200 -1.19 -26.17 7.85
CA ARG A 200 -0.20 -26.44 6.78
C ARG A 200 -0.76 -26.16 5.39
N GLY A 201 -2.00 -26.58 5.12
CA GLY A 201 -2.64 -26.36 3.82
C GLY A 201 -2.82 -24.88 3.51
N VAL A 202 -3.14 -24.08 4.52
CA VAL A 202 -3.28 -22.60 4.39
C VAL A 202 -1.93 -21.96 4.10
N ILE A 203 -0.89 -22.30 4.88
CA ILE A 203 0.47 -21.76 4.74
C ILE A 203 1.10 -22.15 3.39
N LEU A 204 0.93 -23.41 2.96
CA LEU A 204 1.39 -23.84 1.64
C LEU A 204 0.59 -23.16 0.50
N SER A 205 -0.67 -22.79 0.74
CA SER A 205 -1.43 -21.97 -0.21
C SER A 205 -0.86 -20.55 -0.29
N GLU A 206 -0.47 -19.98 0.82
CA GLU A 206 0.20 -18.67 0.87
C GLU A 206 1.57 -18.70 0.17
N GLU A 207 2.37 -19.75 0.40
CA GLU A 207 3.65 -19.94 -0.28
C GLU A 207 3.48 -19.94 -1.80
N ARG A 208 2.45 -20.67 -2.31
CA ARG A 208 2.13 -20.65 -3.75
C ARG A 208 1.78 -19.27 -4.27
N LEU A 209 1.03 -18.49 -3.51
CA LEU A 209 0.64 -17.13 -3.88
C LEU A 209 1.83 -16.18 -3.93
N ARG A 210 2.77 -16.33 -2.99
CA ARG A 210 3.99 -15.52 -2.92
C ARG A 210 5.02 -15.90 -3.99
N ASP A 211 4.98 -17.11 -4.53
CA ASP A 211 5.93 -17.61 -5.54
C ASP A 211 5.69 -16.98 -6.92
N THR A 212 5.80 -15.66 -6.99
CA THR A 212 5.71 -14.87 -8.22
C THR A 212 7.08 -14.69 -8.88
N PRO A 213 7.15 -14.38 -10.19
CA PRO A 213 8.41 -14.02 -10.83
C PRO A 213 9.17 -12.89 -10.13
N GLN A 214 8.45 -11.89 -9.62
CA GLN A 214 9.04 -10.76 -8.89
C GLN A 214 9.68 -11.21 -7.59
N TYR A 215 8.98 -12.06 -6.82
CA TYR A 215 9.50 -12.59 -5.56
C TYR A 215 10.76 -13.45 -5.77
N ARG A 216 10.75 -14.34 -6.79
CA ARG A 216 11.93 -15.14 -7.15
C ARG A 216 13.10 -14.26 -7.55
N ALA A 217 12.87 -13.26 -8.40
CA ALA A 217 13.89 -12.30 -8.79
C ALA A 217 14.47 -11.55 -7.59
N ALA A 218 13.60 -11.12 -6.68
CA ALA A 218 14.01 -10.44 -5.47
C ALA A 218 14.91 -11.31 -4.57
N LEU A 219 14.56 -12.58 -4.38
CA LEU A 219 15.40 -13.53 -3.62
C LEU A 219 16.77 -13.75 -4.30
N GLU A 220 16.80 -13.89 -5.63
CA GLU A 220 18.06 -14.09 -6.35
C GLU A 220 18.95 -12.83 -6.30
N ILE A 221 18.38 -11.64 -6.39
CA ILE A 221 19.11 -10.37 -6.21
C ILE A 221 19.68 -10.30 -4.79
N MET A 222 18.89 -10.62 -3.76
CA MET A 222 19.36 -10.66 -2.38
C MET A 222 20.49 -11.68 -2.21
N ASN A 223 20.35 -12.87 -2.79
CA ASN A 223 21.40 -13.90 -2.78
C ASN A 223 22.69 -13.41 -3.44
N SER A 224 22.57 -12.63 -4.51
CA SER A 224 23.73 -12.03 -5.17
C SER A 224 24.41 -10.99 -4.29
N LEU A 225 23.65 -10.00 -3.79
CA LEU A 225 24.19 -8.85 -3.06
C LEU A 225 24.68 -9.20 -1.66
N LEU A 226 24.04 -10.16 -0.99
CA LEU A 226 24.29 -10.54 0.39
C LEU A 226 24.89 -11.95 0.53
N ALA A 227 25.61 -12.43 -0.48
CA ALA A 227 26.19 -13.76 -0.47
C ALA A 227 26.95 -14.04 0.84
N GLY A 228 26.67 -15.18 1.47
CA GLY A 228 27.24 -15.59 2.75
C GLY A 228 26.51 -15.10 4.00
N LYS A 229 25.51 -14.21 3.84
CA LYS A 229 24.66 -13.79 4.96
C LYS A 229 23.51 -14.77 5.19
N ARG A 230 23.12 -14.97 6.46
CA ARG A 230 22.05 -15.89 6.86
C ARG A 230 20.69 -15.51 6.26
N ALA A 231 20.40 -14.22 6.10
CA ALA A 231 19.16 -13.71 5.53
C ALA A 231 18.85 -14.31 4.14
N THR A 232 19.87 -14.59 3.33
CA THR A 232 19.69 -15.15 1.97
C THR A 232 19.06 -16.56 1.97
N VAL A 233 19.12 -17.29 3.07
CA VAL A 233 18.61 -18.67 3.20
C VAL A 233 17.54 -18.80 4.29
N ARG A 234 16.97 -17.69 4.75
CA ARG A 234 15.98 -17.63 5.83
C ARG A 234 14.78 -16.74 5.49
N ALA A 235 14.29 -16.85 4.25
CA ALA A 235 13.05 -16.15 3.87
C ALA A 235 11.90 -16.53 4.84
N PRO A 236 11.16 -15.58 5.39
CA PRO A 236 10.12 -15.84 6.42
C PRO A 236 9.04 -16.84 6.00
N ILE A 237 8.66 -16.87 4.72
CA ILE A 237 7.70 -17.85 4.20
C ILE A 237 8.19 -19.30 4.36
N GLY A 238 9.50 -19.50 4.53
CA GLY A 238 10.12 -20.79 4.77
C GLY A 238 10.25 -21.70 3.56
N LYS A 239 10.35 -22.99 3.82
CA LYS A 239 10.48 -24.03 2.79
C LYS A 239 9.29 -24.98 2.82
N ALA A 240 8.66 -25.18 1.68
CA ALA A 240 7.46 -26.02 1.54
C ALA A 240 7.67 -27.45 2.03
N ASP A 241 8.86 -28.05 1.79
CA ASP A 241 9.20 -29.39 2.25
C ASP A 241 9.33 -29.49 3.78
N ILE A 242 9.89 -28.46 4.42
CA ILE A 242 9.97 -28.40 5.89
C ILE A 242 8.58 -28.19 6.48
N ILE A 243 7.82 -27.21 6.00
CA ILE A 243 6.46 -26.94 6.47
C ILE A 243 5.58 -28.19 6.33
N SER A 244 5.66 -28.91 5.20
CA SER A 244 4.88 -30.10 4.93
C SER A 244 5.17 -31.24 5.90
N ASN A 245 6.41 -31.40 6.37
CA ASN A 245 6.86 -32.58 7.09
C ASN A 245 7.22 -32.32 8.57
N ALA A 246 7.34 -31.06 9.02
CA ALA A 246 7.72 -30.72 10.38
C ALA A 246 6.71 -31.29 11.40
N PRO A 247 7.14 -31.97 12.46
CA PRO A 247 6.26 -32.31 13.55
C PRO A 247 5.94 -31.06 14.39
N VAL A 248 4.75 -30.99 14.97
CA VAL A 248 4.33 -29.86 15.83
C VAL A 248 5.29 -29.63 17.01
N ALA A 249 6.04 -30.63 17.42
CA ALA A 249 7.07 -30.52 18.45
C ALA A 249 8.11 -29.44 18.11
N LEU A 250 8.55 -29.32 16.85
CA LEU A 250 9.48 -28.27 16.42
C LEU A 250 8.88 -26.86 16.52
N VAL A 251 7.57 -26.71 16.28
CA VAL A 251 6.87 -25.42 16.48
C VAL A 251 6.84 -25.07 17.97
N ARG A 252 6.55 -26.06 18.83
CA ARG A 252 6.60 -25.89 20.29
C ARG A 252 7.98 -25.53 20.80
N ASP A 253 9.02 -26.17 20.26
CA ASP A 253 10.41 -25.87 20.61
C ASP A 253 10.79 -24.45 20.23
N TYR A 254 10.39 -23.99 19.01
CA TYR A 254 10.59 -22.61 18.58
C TYR A 254 9.85 -21.62 19.49
N TYR A 255 8.55 -21.89 19.81
CA TYR A 255 7.75 -21.07 20.70
C TYR A 255 8.38 -20.90 22.08
N ARG A 256 8.75 -21.99 22.71
CA ARG A 256 9.35 -21.99 24.07
C ARG A 256 10.70 -21.27 24.11
N ALA A 257 11.50 -21.39 23.04
CA ALA A 257 12.79 -20.75 22.95
C ALA A 257 12.69 -19.24 22.72
N ASN A 258 11.74 -18.79 21.89
CA ASN A 258 11.73 -17.44 21.34
C ASN A 258 10.64 -16.52 21.89
N TYR A 259 9.47 -17.06 22.32
CA TYR A 259 8.42 -16.25 22.93
C TYR A 259 8.70 -16.04 24.42
N ARG A 260 9.42 -14.97 24.68
CA ARG A 260 10.05 -14.68 25.98
C ARG A 260 9.80 -13.23 26.39
N PRO A 261 9.64 -12.95 27.69
CA PRO A 261 9.48 -11.57 28.17
C PRO A 261 10.62 -10.64 27.74
N ASP A 262 11.87 -11.11 27.82
CA ASP A 262 13.07 -10.33 27.49
C ASP A 262 13.23 -10.03 25.97
N ARG A 263 12.43 -10.65 25.10
CA ARG A 263 12.33 -10.36 23.67
C ARG A 263 11.04 -9.64 23.30
N ALA A 264 10.12 -9.44 24.26
CA ALA A 264 8.79 -8.90 23.99
C ALA A 264 8.70 -7.40 24.26
N THR A 265 8.00 -6.69 23.41
CA THR A 265 7.62 -5.29 23.60
C THR A 265 6.13 -5.11 23.31
N LEU A 266 5.41 -4.52 24.25
CA LEU A 266 3.99 -4.20 24.11
C LEU A 266 3.82 -2.69 23.98
N MET A 267 3.20 -2.26 22.89
CA MET A 267 2.90 -0.85 22.63
C MET A 267 1.39 -0.65 22.64
N VAL A 268 0.91 0.35 23.39
CA VAL A 268 -0.50 0.72 23.45
C VAL A 268 -0.65 2.22 23.24
N VAL A 269 -1.37 2.58 22.19
CA VAL A 269 -1.61 3.99 21.81
C VAL A 269 -3.11 4.20 21.69
N GLY A 270 -3.68 5.19 22.37
CA GLY A 270 -5.12 5.41 22.28
C GLY A 270 -5.66 6.45 23.24
N ASP A 271 -6.98 6.63 23.24
CA ASP A 271 -7.67 7.49 24.21
C ASP A 271 -7.80 6.76 25.56
N ILE A 272 -6.67 6.58 26.23
CA ILE A 272 -6.48 5.77 27.43
C ILE A 272 -5.80 6.59 28.53
N ASP A 273 -5.94 6.13 29.78
CA ASP A 273 -5.10 6.59 30.89
C ASP A 273 -3.80 5.76 30.93
N PRO A 274 -2.63 6.37 30.67
CA PRO A 274 -1.37 5.63 30.64
C PRO A 274 -1.00 4.98 31.99
N ALA A 275 -1.42 5.54 33.11
CA ALA A 275 -1.10 4.98 34.43
C ALA A 275 -1.98 3.74 34.77
N ALA A 276 -3.26 3.81 34.39
CA ALA A 276 -4.15 2.66 34.49
C ALA A 276 -3.70 1.51 33.59
N MET A 277 -3.35 1.85 32.33
CA MET A 277 -2.85 0.89 31.35
C MET A 277 -1.53 0.23 31.78
N GLU A 278 -0.58 0.98 32.32
CA GLU A 278 0.64 0.39 32.88
C GLU A 278 0.32 -0.58 34.03
N THR A 279 -0.64 -0.24 34.90
CA THR A 279 -1.04 -1.11 35.99
C THR A 279 -1.60 -2.44 35.49
N GLU A 280 -2.44 -2.39 34.44
CA GLU A 280 -2.99 -3.59 33.81
C GLU A 280 -1.93 -4.44 33.11
N ILE A 281 -1.00 -3.81 32.37
CA ILE A 281 0.13 -4.49 31.74
C ILE A 281 0.98 -5.21 32.82
N ARG A 282 1.31 -4.54 33.93
CA ARG A 282 2.07 -5.13 35.03
C ARG A 282 1.35 -6.31 35.68
N GLN A 283 0.05 -6.20 35.86
CA GLN A 283 -0.76 -7.27 36.43
C GLN A 283 -0.84 -8.47 35.47
N ARG A 284 -1.01 -8.24 34.18
CA ARG A 284 -1.28 -9.28 33.18
C ARG A 284 -0.05 -10.01 32.70
N PHE A 285 1.08 -9.31 32.58
CA PHE A 285 2.33 -9.85 32.01
C PHE A 285 3.42 -10.03 33.08
N GLY A 286 3.25 -9.55 34.30
CA GLY A 286 4.31 -9.56 35.30
C GLY A 286 4.70 -10.96 35.83
N ASP A 287 3.82 -11.93 35.71
CA ASP A 287 4.05 -13.33 36.08
C ASP A 287 4.62 -14.18 34.90
N TRP A 288 4.61 -13.67 33.68
CA TRP A 288 5.15 -14.38 32.54
C TRP A 288 6.63 -14.69 32.74
N ARG A 289 7.02 -15.96 32.54
CA ARG A 289 8.40 -16.45 32.70
C ARG A 289 8.82 -17.24 31.49
N SER A 290 10.08 -17.11 31.16
CA SER A 290 10.73 -17.99 30.19
C SER A 290 10.79 -19.41 30.71
N VAL A 291 10.48 -20.37 29.86
CA VAL A 291 10.55 -21.81 30.22
C VAL A 291 11.97 -22.33 29.99
N ASP A 292 12.56 -21.98 28.87
CA ASP A 292 13.89 -22.45 28.45
C ASP A 292 14.97 -21.35 28.64
N PRO A 293 16.26 -21.71 28.72
CA PRO A 293 17.35 -20.74 28.71
C PRO A 293 17.30 -19.81 27.50
N THR A 294 17.86 -18.60 27.61
CA THR A 294 17.96 -17.68 26.48
C THR A 294 18.78 -18.31 25.36
N PRO A 295 18.22 -18.44 24.14
CA PRO A 295 19.00 -18.97 23.01
C PRO A 295 20.15 -18.04 22.65
N ALA A 296 21.22 -18.60 22.13
CA ALA A 296 22.31 -17.79 21.58
C ALA A 296 21.80 -16.94 20.40
N LYS A 297 22.33 -15.73 20.28
CA LYS A 297 22.03 -14.92 19.09
C LYS A 297 22.43 -15.70 17.82
N PRO A 298 21.61 -15.67 16.76
CA PRO A 298 21.95 -16.34 15.52
C PRO A 298 23.21 -15.73 14.90
N ASP A 299 24.06 -16.57 14.32
CA ASP A 299 25.16 -16.12 13.47
C ASP A 299 24.56 -15.61 12.15
N LEU A 300 24.66 -14.32 11.89
CA LEU A 300 24.16 -13.69 10.68
C LEU A 300 25.03 -13.96 9.43
N GLY A 301 26.10 -14.73 9.57
CA GLY A 301 27.01 -15.06 8.49
C GLY A 301 27.96 -13.92 8.11
N THR A 302 28.94 -14.25 7.29
CA THR A 302 29.93 -13.27 6.82
C THR A 302 29.69 -12.93 5.37
N LEU A 303 29.60 -11.63 5.05
CA LEU A 303 29.45 -11.16 3.69
C LEU A 303 30.62 -11.61 2.81
N VAL A 304 30.32 -12.30 1.71
CA VAL A 304 31.33 -12.67 0.71
C VAL A 304 31.66 -11.44 -0.12
N THR A 305 32.87 -10.95 -0.01
CA THR A 305 33.34 -9.81 -0.78
C THR A 305 33.68 -10.25 -2.21
N LYS A 306 32.89 -9.86 -3.18
CA LYS A 306 33.11 -10.14 -4.61
C LYS A 306 33.93 -9.04 -5.30
N GLY A 307 33.95 -7.83 -4.73
CA GLY A 307 34.44 -6.63 -5.40
C GLY A 307 33.56 -6.28 -6.60
N GLU A 308 34.20 -5.80 -7.67
CA GLU A 308 33.50 -5.52 -8.91
C GLU A 308 33.04 -6.82 -9.59
N SER A 309 31.71 -6.96 -9.78
CA SER A 309 31.09 -8.15 -10.34
C SER A 309 29.98 -7.80 -11.33
N ALA A 310 29.69 -8.72 -12.26
CA ALA A 310 28.57 -8.61 -13.18
C ALA A 310 27.83 -9.96 -13.21
N GLU A 311 26.55 -9.93 -12.94
CA GLU A 311 25.71 -11.12 -12.81
C GLU A 311 24.46 -11.01 -13.67
N LEU A 312 23.98 -12.16 -14.13
CA LEU A 312 22.73 -12.30 -14.89
C LEU A 312 21.77 -13.19 -14.11
N ILE A 313 20.60 -12.63 -13.81
CA ILE A 313 19.48 -13.34 -13.17
C ILE A 313 18.38 -13.50 -14.21
N VAL A 314 18.05 -14.76 -14.55
CA VAL A 314 16.99 -15.06 -15.53
C VAL A 314 15.78 -15.64 -14.80
N VAL A 315 14.68 -14.87 -14.81
CA VAL A 315 13.43 -15.28 -14.20
C VAL A 315 12.31 -15.16 -15.24
N PRO A 316 11.83 -16.29 -15.77
CA PRO A 316 10.72 -16.30 -16.73
C PRO A 316 9.49 -15.56 -16.19
N GLY A 317 8.91 -14.66 -16.98
CA GLY A 317 7.80 -13.80 -16.56
C GLY A 317 8.20 -12.59 -15.70
N GLY A 318 9.50 -12.44 -15.39
CA GLY A 318 10.03 -11.27 -14.69
C GLY A 318 10.21 -10.06 -15.60
N MET A 319 10.29 -8.88 -14.99
CA MET A 319 10.63 -7.64 -15.71
C MET A 319 12.11 -7.60 -16.06
N THR A 320 12.48 -6.76 -17.01
CA THR A 320 13.90 -6.44 -17.27
C THR A 320 14.31 -5.26 -16.42
N SER A 321 15.29 -5.47 -15.53
CA SER A 321 15.89 -4.42 -14.72
C SER A 321 17.40 -4.56 -14.66
N VAL A 322 18.10 -3.43 -14.58
CA VAL A 322 19.53 -3.33 -14.34
C VAL A 322 19.79 -2.63 -13.03
N GLN A 323 20.75 -3.12 -12.27
CA GLN A 323 21.12 -2.56 -10.97
C GLN A 323 22.63 -2.45 -10.85
N VAL A 324 23.09 -1.41 -10.17
CA VAL A 324 24.47 -1.23 -9.72
C VAL A 324 24.43 -0.99 -8.21
N ALA A 325 25.04 -1.87 -7.44
CA ALA A 325 24.92 -1.86 -5.98
C ALA A 325 26.29 -1.93 -5.28
N TRP A 326 26.33 -1.35 -4.08
CA TRP A 326 27.44 -1.43 -3.13
C TRP A 326 26.91 -1.91 -1.80
N THR A 327 27.58 -2.91 -1.22
CA THR A 327 27.20 -3.50 0.06
C THR A 327 28.26 -3.17 1.11
N ARG A 328 27.82 -2.65 2.24
CA ARG A 328 28.66 -2.35 3.41
C ARG A 328 28.24 -3.21 4.60
N LEU A 329 29.11 -3.31 5.60
CA LEU A 329 28.73 -3.93 6.87
C LEU A 329 27.69 -3.05 7.58
N TYR A 330 26.70 -3.70 8.20
CA TYR A 330 25.72 -3.01 9.03
C TYR A 330 26.39 -2.26 10.19
N ASP A 331 25.95 -1.05 10.46
CA ASP A 331 26.41 -0.24 11.59
C ASP A 331 25.46 -0.37 12.79
N ALA A 332 25.86 -1.21 13.74
CA ALA A 332 25.16 -1.42 15.00
C ALA A 332 25.39 -0.35 16.07
N ALA A 333 25.99 0.81 15.73
CA ALA A 333 26.18 1.90 16.69
C ALA A 333 24.85 2.45 17.19
N PRO A 334 24.73 2.87 18.47
CA PRO A 334 23.51 3.47 18.99
C PRO A 334 23.05 4.65 18.17
N ASP A 335 21.74 4.84 18.10
CA ASP A 335 21.09 5.97 17.44
C ASP A 335 21.44 7.28 18.19
N THR A 336 22.26 8.12 17.59
CA THR A 336 22.73 9.38 18.13
C THR A 336 22.56 10.52 17.13
N PHE A 337 22.59 11.77 17.61
CA PHE A 337 22.57 12.93 16.73
C PHE A 337 23.67 12.87 15.65
N ALA A 338 24.87 12.45 16.03
CA ALA A 338 26.00 12.36 15.09
C ALA A 338 25.76 11.31 14.01
N LYS A 339 25.21 10.15 14.40
CA LYS A 339 24.80 9.08 13.49
C LYS A 339 23.71 9.60 12.55
N ARG A 340 22.56 10.08 13.03
CA ARG A 340 21.48 10.62 12.19
C ARG A 340 21.94 11.73 11.24
N ARG A 341 22.85 12.61 11.71
CA ARG A 341 23.37 13.67 10.84
C ARG A 341 24.21 13.13 9.69
N THR A 342 25.07 12.14 9.94
CA THR A 342 25.91 11.53 8.90
C THR A 342 25.06 10.89 7.82
N GLU A 343 24.02 10.22 8.23
CA GLU A 343 23.03 9.56 7.39
C GLU A 343 22.21 10.52 6.55
N LEU A 344 21.71 11.57 7.19
CA LEU A 344 20.97 12.62 6.51
C LEU A 344 21.82 13.24 5.38
N ILE A 345 23.10 13.47 5.64
CA ILE A 345 24.01 14.05 4.63
C ILE A 345 24.26 13.09 3.46
N GLU A 346 24.41 11.80 3.74
CA GLU A 346 24.51 10.78 2.69
C GLU A 346 23.21 10.71 1.87
N ASN A 347 22.07 10.67 2.55
CA ASN A 347 20.77 10.62 1.91
C ASN A 347 20.48 11.86 1.05
N LEU A 348 20.84 13.05 1.47
CA LEU A 348 20.70 14.26 0.64
C LEU A 348 21.42 14.09 -0.71
N GLY A 349 22.60 13.47 -0.71
CA GLY A 349 23.32 13.17 -1.95
C GLY A 349 22.64 12.12 -2.81
N LEU A 350 22.12 11.07 -2.21
CA LEU A 350 21.36 10.03 -2.91
C LEU A 350 20.03 10.57 -3.46
N MET A 351 19.35 11.47 -2.75
CA MET A 351 18.14 12.15 -3.22
C MET A 351 18.42 13.00 -4.47
N VAL A 352 19.54 13.73 -4.51
CA VAL A 352 19.96 14.46 -5.72
C VAL A 352 20.17 13.51 -6.89
N LEU A 353 20.85 12.38 -6.69
CA LEU A 353 21.06 11.39 -7.73
C LEU A 353 19.73 10.76 -8.18
N ASN A 354 18.85 10.45 -7.23
CA ASN A 354 17.52 9.92 -7.54
C ASN A 354 16.71 10.88 -8.43
N ARG A 355 16.74 12.18 -8.14
CA ARG A 355 16.09 13.20 -8.96
C ARG A 355 16.71 13.29 -10.36
N ARG A 356 18.03 13.17 -10.48
CA ARG A 356 18.71 13.17 -11.78
C ARG A 356 18.28 11.98 -12.65
N VAL A 357 18.29 10.76 -12.13
CA VAL A 357 17.85 9.57 -12.89
C VAL A 357 16.35 9.62 -13.20
N SER A 358 15.52 10.13 -12.29
CA SER A 358 14.10 10.36 -12.55
C SER A 358 13.85 11.38 -13.66
N THR A 359 14.68 12.42 -13.75
CA THR A 359 14.63 13.41 -14.83
C THR A 359 15.01 12.78 -16.19
N ILE A 360 15.96 11.84 -16.22
CA ILE A 360 16.29 11.09 -17.43
C ILE A 360 15.08 10.24 -17.88
N ALA A 361 14.39 9.57 -16.96
CA ALA A 361 13.19 8.77 -17.26
C ALA A 361 12.03 9.59 -17.87
N GLY A 362 11.99 10.89 -17.62
CA GLY A 362 10.97 11.81 -18.17
C GLY A 362 11.22 12.26 -19.62
N LYS A 363 12.39 11.97 -20.21
CA LYS A 363 12.73 12.41 -21.56
C LYS A 363 12.12 11.54 -22.66
N ALA A 364 11.94 12.13 -23.83
CA ALA A 364 11.38 11.43 -25.02
C ALA A 364 12.22 10.22 -25.48
N ASP A 365 13.54 10.30 -25.29
CA ASP A 365 14.51 9.29 -25.66
C ASP A 365 15.08 8.54 -24.44
N ALA A 366 14.30 8.47 -23.35
CA ALA A 366 14.74 7.82 -22.12
C ALA A 366 15.22 6.38 -22.37
N PRO A 367 16.39 6.00 -21.83
CA PRO A 367 16.94 4.66 -22.01
C PRO A 367 16.24 3.60 -21.13
N PHE A 368 15.36 4.03 -20.22
CA PHE A 368 14.61 3.19 -19.28
C PHE A 368 13.22 3.77 -19.01
N ILE A 369 12.30 2.90 -18.62
CA ILE A 369 10.92 3.25 -18.26
C ILE A 369 10.93 4.06 -16.97
N SER A 370 11.78 3.65 -16.04
CA SER A 370 11.91 4.24 -14.72
C SER A 370 13.28 3.91 -14.10
N ALA A 371 13.82 4.80 -13.25
CA ALA A 371 15.03 4.55 -12.47
C ALA A 371 14.94 5.17 -11.08
N GLY A 372 15.67 4.62 -10.12
CA GLY A 372 15.72 5.10 -8.75
C GLY A 372 17.02 4.78 -8.04
N VAL A 373 17.26 5.50 -6.94
CA VAL A 373 18.45 5.39 -6.09
C VAL A 373 18.00 5.34 -4.63
N GLY A 374 18.59 4.44 -3.87
CA GLY A 374 18.30 4.33 -2.44
C GLY A 374 19.44 3.67 -1.67
N SER A 375 19.40 3.85 -0.35
CA SER A 375 20.17 3.11 0.63
C SER A 375 19.22 2.41 1.58
N GLN A 376 19.53 1.19 1.98
CA GLN A 376 18.74 0.42 2.93
C GLN A 376 19.60 -0.49 3.79
N ASP A 377 19.22 -0.61 5.06
CA ASP A 377 19.64 -1.73 5.89
C ASP A 377 18.87 -2.98 5.50
N VAL A 378 19.57 -4.08 5.35
CA VAL A 378 18.96 -5.37 5.11
C VAL A 378 19.08 -6.23 6.36
N VAL A 379 18.11 -6.09 7.25
CA VAL A 379 17.85 -6.96 8.40
C VAL A 379 19.08 -7.09 9.32
N ASP A 380 19.66 -5.95 9.71
CA ASP A 380 20.89 -5.88 10.52
C ASP A 380 22.08 -6.68 9.95
N SER A 381 21.96 -7.06 8.68
CA SER A 381 22.95 -7.91 8.01
C SER A 381 23.97 -7.13 7.20
N ALA A 382 23.51 -6.10 6.50
CA ALA A 382 24.35 -5.22 5.69
C ALA A 382 23.59 -3.97 5.24
N ASP A 383 24.31 -2.87 4.99
CA ASP A 383 23.81 -1.71 4.29
C ASP A 383 24.02 -1.86 2.79
N VAL A 384 23.00 -1.59 2.00
CA VAL A 384 23.07 -1.68 0.54
C VAL A 384 22.67 -0.33 -0.06
N VAL A 385 23.58 0.26 -0.85
CA VAL A 385 23.27 1.38 -1.73
C VAL A 385 23.04 0.84 -3.14
N VAL A 386 21.92 1.18 -3.76
CA VAL A 386 21.55 0.66 -5.08
C VAL A 386 21.06 1.77 -6.00
N ILE A 387 21.45 1.67 -7.26
CA ILE A 387 20.87 2.41 -8.39
C ILE A 387 20.25 1.37 -9.30
N ALA A 388 18.94 1.47 -9.54
CA ALA A 388 18.20 0.50 -10.35
C ALA A 388 17.41 1.20 -11.45
N ALA A 389 17.29 0.55 -12.62
CA ALA A 389 16.45 1.00 -13.72
C ALA A 389 15.67 -0.16 -14.32
N ASN A 390 14.38 0.05 -14.57
CA ASN A 390 13.52 -0.85 -15.34
C ASN A 390 13.53 -0.43 -16.81
N SER A 391 13.75 -1.38 -17.71
CA SER A 391 13.84 -1.10 -19.14
C SER A 391 13.01 -2.08 -19.97
N GLU A 392 12.85 -1.76 -21.24
CA GLU A 392 12.45 -2.74 -22.23
C GLU A 392 13.55 -3.81 -22.36
N PRO A 393 13.18 -5.07 -22.72
CA PRO A 393 14.16 -6.16 -22.81
C PRO A 393 15.33 -5.92 -23.78
N ASP A 394 15.13 -5.13 -24.81
CA ASP A 394 16.13 -4.77 -25.83
C ASP A 394 16.89 -3.47 -25.51
N LYS A 395 16.56 -2.77 -24.41
CA LYS A 395 17.19 -1.50 -24.03
C LYS A 395 18.04 -1.59 -22.75
N TRP A 396 18.21 -2.77 -22.16
CA TRP A 396 18.95 -2.92 -20.91
C TRP A 396 20.39 -2.40 -20.98
N GLN A 397 21.03 -2.49 -22.15
CA GLN A 397 22.40 -1.97 -22.34
C GLN A 397 22.42 -0.45 -22.19
N ALA A 398 21.46 0.24 -22.81
CA ALA A 398 21.34 1.69 -22.69
C ALA A 398 20.97 2.12 -21.28
N ALA A 399 20.10 1.35 -20.63
CA ALA A 399 19.70 1.58 -19.24
C ALA A 399 20.90 1.45 -18.27
N LEU A 400 21.66 0.34 -18.37
CA LEU A 400 22.86 0.14 -17.57
C LEU A 400 23.90 1.26 -17.79
N THR A 401 24.14 1.61 -19.07
CA THR A 401 25.07 2.69 -19.42
C THR A 401 24.63 4.02 -18.78
N ALA A 402 23.35 4.34 -18.82
CA ALA A 402 22.84 5.61 -18.32
C ALA A 402 22.92 5.73 -16.79
N ILE A 403 22.57 4.66 -16.04
CA ILE A 403 22.68 4.70 -14.56
C ILE A 403 24.13 4.69 -14.09
N ASP A 404 25.01 3.93 -14.74
CA ASP A 404 26.45 3.93 -14.47
C ASP A 404 27.06 5.32 -14.71
N GLN A 405 26.82 5.89 -15.88
CA GLN A 405 27.38 7.21 -16.23
C GLN A 405 26.87 8.32 -15.28
N GLU A 406 25.59 8.26 -14.86
CA GLU A 406 25.06 9.26 -13.93
C GLU A 406 25.64 9.07 -12.52
N GLN A 407 25.84 7.84 -12.06
CA GLN A 407 26.52 7.53 -10.80
C GLN A 407 27.97 8.06 -10.82
N ARG A 408 28.74 7.77 -11.89
CA ARG A 408 30.11 8.26 -12.04
C ARG A 408 30.15 9.79 -12.16
N ARG A 409 29.16 10.40 -12.83
CA ARG A 409 29.05 11.85 -12.94
C ARG A 409 28.88 12.52 -11.59
N ILE A 410 27.99 11.99 -10.73
CA ILE A 410 27.82 12.57 -9.39
C ILE A 410 29.03 12.28 -8.49
N GLN A 411 29.70 11.16 -8.68
CA GLN A 411 30.90 10.81 -7.92
C GLN A 411 32.11 11.68 -8.31
N GLU A 412 32.24 12.03 -9.60
CA GLU A 412 33.37 12.81 -10.11
C GLU A 412 33.14 14.32 -9.94
N PHE A 413 31.94 14.81 -10.28
CA PHE A 413 31.64 16.25 -10.28
C PHE A 413 30.80 16.70 -9.09
N GLY A 414 30.20 15.76 -8.35
CA GLY A 414 29.39 16.03 -7.16
C GLY A 414 27.98 16.51 -7.47
N ALA A 415 27.22 16.69 -6.39
CA ALA A 415 25.99 17.45 -6.34
C ALA A 415 26.34 18.95 -6.19
N THR A 416 25.57 19.80 -6.84
CA THR A 416 25.69 21.27 -6.67
C THR A 416 24.98 21.73 -5.41
N GLN A 417 25.37 22.89 -4.87
CA GLN A 417 24.68 23.46 -3.69
C GLN A 417 23.19 23.68 -3.96
N ALA A 418 22.82 24.16 -5.14
CA ALA A 418 21.42 24.40 -5.51
C ALA A 418 20.57 23.12 -5.53
N GLU A 419 21.13 21.99 -5.96
CA GLU A 419 20.44 20.68 -5.91
C GLU A 419 20.22 20.26 -4.45
N ILE A 420 21.24 20.36 -3.61
CA ILE A 420 21.16 20.00 -2.18
C ILE A 420 20.17 20.90 -1.45
N ASP A 421 20.21 22.22 -1.69
CA ASP A 421 19.29 23.18 -1.07
C ASP A 421 17.83 22.87 -1.42
N ARG A 422 17.57 22.37 -2.64
CA ARG A 422 16.25 21.91 -3.07
C ARG A 422 15.80 20.70 -2.25
N GLU A 423 16.64 19.66 -2.13
CA GLU A 423 16.29 18.47 -1.35
C GLU A 423 16.05 18.83 0.13
N ILE A 424 16.86 19.76 0.69
CA ILE A 424 16.64 20.27 2.05
C ILE A 424 15.30 21.01 2.16
N LEU A 425 14.91 21.77 1.14
CA LEU A 425 13.64 22.51 1.14
C LEU A 425 12.44 21.55 1.07
N ASP A 426 12.48 20.56 0.17
CA ASP A 426 11.44 19.54 0.03
C ASP A 426 11.27 18.76 1.35
N TYR A 427 12.36 18.29 1.93
CA TYR A 427 12.35 17.52 3.17
C TYR A 427 11.85 18.37 4.36
N ARG A 428 12.29 19.61 4.47
CA ARG A 428 11.81 20.57 5.49
C ARG A 428 10.29 20.77 5.38
N SER A 429 9.77 20.97 4.17
CA SER A 429 8.33 21.16 3.94
C SER A 429 7.52 19.95 4.42
N ALA A 430 8.01 18.73 4.16
CA ALA A 430 7.38 17.51 4.64
C ALA A 430 7.39 17.40 6.18
N LEU A 431 8.53 17.72 6.84
CA LEU A 431 8.62 17.70 8.30
C LEU A 431 7.76 18.80 8.96
N GLN A 432 7.66 19.97 8.35
CA GLN A 432 6.77 21.04 8.82
C GLN A 432 5.30 20.59 8.76
N ALA A 433 4.89 19.94 7.67
CA ALA A 433 3.55 19.39 7.57
C ALA A 433 3.30 18.28 8.61
N ALA A 434 4.26 17.39 8.83
CA ALA A 434 4.17 16.36 9.86
C ALA A 434 4.06 16.94 11.27
N ALA A 435 4.83 17.99 11.58
CA ALA A 435 4.77 18.70 12.86
C ALA A 435 3.43 19.42 13.05
N ALA A 436 2.91 20.09 12.02
CA ALA A 436 1.60 20.74 12.04
C ALA A 436 0.45 19.72 12.23
N GLY A 437 0.56 18.54 11.59
CA GLY A 437 -0.41 17.43 11.68
C GLY A 437 -0.29 16.57 12.93
N ALA A 438 0.72 16.81 13.79
CA ALA A 438 1.06 15.90 14.90
C ALA A 438 -0.12 15.56 15.84
N ALA A 439 -0.97 16.53 16.15
CA ALA A 439 -2.12 16.36 17.04
C ALA A 439 -3.25 15.52 16.47
N THR A 440 -3.25 15.25 15.16
CA THR A 440 -4.29 14.48 14.46
C THR A 440 -3.77 13.20 13.82
N ARG A 441 -2.55 12.75 14.20
CA ARG A 441 -2.05 11.41 13.81
C ARG A 441 -2.94 10.33 14.43
N THR A 442 -3.24 9.28 13.66
CA THR A 442 -4.10 8.20 14.16
C THR A 442 -3.40 7.35 15.21
N ASN A 443 -4.18 6.72 16.09
CA ASN A 443 -3.68 5.73 17.06
C ASN A 443 -2.90 4.62 16.34
N THR A 444 -3.43 4.11 15.24
CA THR A 444 -2.83 3.06 14.40
C THR A 444 -1.49 3.49 13.81
N ASP A 445 -1.41 4.72 13.25
CA ASP A 445 -0.16 5.23 12.67
C ASP A 445 0.92 5.39 13.74
N VAL A 446 0.57 6.01 14.88
CA VAL A 446 1.53 6.22 15.97
C VAL A 446 2.00 4.88 16.55
N ALA A 447 1.10 3.92 16.78
CA ALA A 447 1.46 2.59 17.26
C ALA A 447 2.38 1.83 16.28
N SER A 448 2.13 1.95 14.99
CA SER A 448 2.96 1.34 13.95
C SER A 448 4.32 1.99 13.83
N MET A 449 4.40 3.34 13.88
CA MET A 449 5.68 4.06 13.91
C MET A 449 6.50 3.72 15.14
N LEU A 450 5.85 3.58 16.31
CA LEU A 450 6.51 3.18 17.55
C LEU A 450 7.03 1.74 17.46
N ALA A 451 6.29 0.82 16.84
CA ALA A 451 6.74 -0.54 16.59
C ALA A 451 7.97 -0.58 15.67
N SER A 452 7.94 0.18 14.56
CA SER A 452 9.09 0.29 13.65
C SER A 452 10.32 0.88 14.34
N SER A 453 10.16 1.92 15.19
CA SER A 453 11.31 2.48 15.91
C SER A 453 11.94 1.51 16.92
N VAL A 454 11.11 0.61 17.51
CA VAL A 454 11.61 -0.46 18.38
C VAL A 454 12.38 -1.52 17.59
N ASP A 455 11.95 -1.79 16.39
CA ASP A 455 12.58 -2.74 15.49
C ASP A 455 13.93 -2.26 14.98
N ASP A 456 14.01 -0.98 14.60
CA ASP A 456 15.21 -0.33 14.09
C ASP A 456 16.18 0.12 15.19
N ASP A 457 15.92 -0.20 16.48
CA ASP A 457 16.68 0.30 17.64
C ASP A 457 16.84 1.85 17.63
N GLN A 458 15.84 2.57 17.12
CA GLN A 458 15.83 4.03 17.04
C GLN A 458 15.08 4.68 18.21
N VAL A 459 15.52 5.87 18.59
CA VAL A 459 14.79 6.70 19.57
C VAL A 459 13.53 7.24 18.92
N PHE A 460 12.37 6.87 19.43
CA PHE A 460 11.09 7.41 18.99
C PHE A 460 10.98 8.89 19.39
N THR A 461 10.97 9.77 18.39
CA THR A 461 10.91 11.23 18.56
C THR A 461 9.53 11.78 18.17
N SER A 462 9.18 12.95 18.66
CA SER A 462 7.99 13.67 18.19
C SER A 462 8.26 14.34 16.84
N PRO A 463 7.23 14.58 15.99
CA PRO A 463 7.42 15.29 14.73
C PRO A 463 8.02 16.71 14.87
N ALA A 464 7.76 17.35 16.00
CA ALA A 464 8.38 18.66 16.31
C ALA A 464 9.88 18.51 16.62
N GLU A 465 10.28 17.43 17.31
CA GLU A 465 11.70 17.14 17.56
C GLU A 465 12.38 16.73 16.25
N ASP A 466 11.75 15.92 15.40
CA ASP A 466 12.29 15.55 14.08
C ASP A 466 12.60 16.77 13.22
N LEU A 467 11.66 17.72 13.16
CA LEU A 467 11.88 18.99 12.46
C LEU A 467 13.05 19.79 13.08
N SER A 468 13.10 19.89 14.40
CA SER A 468 14.19 20.61 15.12
C SER A 468 15.56 19.96 14.90
N LEU A 469 15.63 18.63 14.96
CA LEU A 469 16.84 17.87 14.66
C LEU A 469 17.27 18.10 13.21
N PHE A 470 16.36 18.00 12.26
CA PHE A 470 16.62 18.22 10.84
C PHE A 470 17.16 19.63 10.58
N GLU A 471 16.52 20.66 11.14
CA GLU A 471 16.99 22.05 10.98
C GLU A 471 18.39 22.25 11.55
N THR A 472 18.67 21.61 12.69
CA THR A 472 19.99 21.66 13.32
C THR A 472 21.04 20.91 12.47
N MET A 473 20.73 19.75 11.98
CA MET A 473 21.62 18.90 11.17
C MET A 473 21.93 19.51 9.81
N THR A 474 20.95 20.19 9.19
CA THR A 474 21.11 20.80 7.87
C THR A 474 21.68 22.22 7.90
N ASN A 475 21.79 22.82 9.09
CA ASN A 475 22.35 24.19 9.22
C ASN A 475 23.80 24.25 8.73
N GLY A 476 24.02 25.01 7.64
CA GLY A 476 25.33 25.22 7.06
C GLY A 476 25.93 24.05 6.28
N VAL A 477 25.12 23.05 5.92
CA VAL A 477 25.53 21.93 5.04
C VAL A 477 26.01 22.48 3.70
N ARG A 478 27.19 22.04 3.27
CA ARG A 478 27.80 22.41 1.99
C ARG A 478 27.97 21.22 1.06
N ALA A 479 27.96 21.50 -0.25
CA ALA A 479 28.14 20.52 -1.28
C ALA A 479 29.39 19.62 -1.07
N VAL A 480 30.52 20.17 -0.56
CA VAL A 480 31.71 19.37 -0.30
C VAL A 480 31.47 18.28 0.74
N GLU A 481 30.67 18.52 1.75
CA GLU A 481 30.32 17.54 2.79
C GLU A 481 29.43 16.42 2.23
N VAL A 482 28.39 16.79 1.47
CA VAL A 482 27.49 15.83 0.78
C VAL A 482 28.26 14.99 -0.25
N ASN A 483 29.15 15.60 -1.02
CA ASN A 483 29.95 14.90 -2.01
C ASN A 483 30.95 13.92 -1.38
N GLN A 484 31.50 14.22 -0.20
CA GLN A 484 32.31 13.26 0.56
C GLN A 484 31.47 12.10 1.10
N ALA A 485 30.22 12.37 1.51
CA ALA A 485 29.29 11.31 1.93
C ALA A 485 28.91 10.39 0.76
N LEU A 486 28.64 10.94 -0.42
CA LEU A 486 28.42 10.15 -1.64
C LEU A 486 29.61 9.25 -2.00
N GLN A 487 30.85 9.72 -1.85
CA GLN A 487 32.01 8.88 -2.05
C GLN A 487 32.06 7.68 -1.10
N ARG A 488 31.60 7.86 0.14
CA ARG A 488 31.45 6.75 1.10
C ARG A 488 30.29 5.85 0.76
N ALA A 489 29.13 6.39 0.32
CA ALA A 489 27.97 5.63 -0.10
C ALA A 489 28.30 4.60 -1.18
N PHE A 490 29.10 5.00 -2.17
CA PHE A 490 29.56 4.15 -3.27
C PHE A 490 30.89 3.44 -2.96
N SER A 491 31.07 2.99 -1.72
CA SER A 491 32.26 2.23 -1.28
C SER A 491 31.86 0.88 -0.69
N GLY A 492 32.83 0.02 -0.43
CA GLY A 492 32.63 -1.31 0.13
C GLY A 492 32.70 -2.42 -0.91
N ASN A 493 31.83 -3.43 -0.78
CA ASN A 493 31.77 -4.57 -1.71
C ASN A 493 30.93 -4.20 -2.93
N GLY A 494 31.59 -3.85 -4.00
CA GLY A 494 30.96 -3.42 -5.27
C GLY A 494 31.91 -2.60 -6.15
N PRO A 495 31.45 -2.08 -7.28
CA PRO A 495 30.06 -2.19 -7.77
C PRO A 495 29.67 -3.62 -8.13
N GLN A 496 28.49 -4.03 -7.71
CA GLN A 496 27.88 -5.29 -8.10
C GLN A 496 26.82 -4.94 -9.16
N VAL A 497 27.03 -5.35 -10.40
CA VAL A 497 26.15 -5.10 -11.52
C VAL A 497 25.26 -6.31 -11.70
N VAL A 498 23.95 -6.12 -11.68
CA VAL A 498 22.97 -7.20 -11.86
C VAL A 498 22.03 -6.84 -13.01
N LEU A 499 21.95 -7.71 -14.01
CA LEU A 499 20.87 -7.71 -14.98
C LEU A 499 19.87 -8.79 -14.61
N GLN A 500 18.64 -8.39 -14.32
CA GLN A 500 17.51 -9.30 -14.22
C GLN A 500 16.71 -9.22 -15.52
N THR A 501 16.29 -10.38 -16.05
CA THR A 501 15.48 -10.43 -17.30
C THR A 501 14.68 -11.72 -17.39
N ALA A 502 13.63 -11.74 -18.21
CA ALA A 502 12.82 -12.94 -18.46
C ALA A 502 13.55 -13.98 -19.33
N GLN A 503 14.48 -13.55 -20.17
CA GLN A 503 15.24 -14.41 -21.10
C GLN A 503 16.70 -13.97 -21.14
N SER A 504 17.62 -14.94 -21.19
CA SER A 504 19.04 -14.63 -21.28
C SER A 504 19.37 -13.88 -22.56
N PRO A 505 20.04 -12.71 -22.49
CA PRO A 505 20.56 -12.06 -23.68
C PRO A 505 21.67 -12.88 -24.33
N GLU A 506 21.96 -12.60 -25.60
CA GLU A 506 23.14 -13.16 -26.28
C GLU A 506 24.42 -12.75 -25.53
N GLY A 507 25.30 -13.70 -25.26
CA GLY A 507 26.53 -13.50 -24.49
C GLY A 507 26.35 -13.64 -22.97
N GLY A 508 25.11 -13.78 -22.46
CA GLY A 508 24.86 -14.07 -21.02
C GLY A 508 25.45 -13.02 -20.07
N ALA A 509 26.03 -13.45 -18.96
CA ALA A 509 26.66 -12.57 -17.97
C ALA A 509 27.88 -11.81 -18.52
N ASP A 510 28.61 -12.39 -19.50
CA ASP A 510 29.75 -11.71 -20.13
C ASP A 510 29.27 -10.47 -20.91
N ALA A 511 28.08 -10.49 -21.51
CA ALA A 511 27.52 -9.32 -22.18
C ALA A 511 27.22 -8.20 -21.14
N VAL A 512 26.77 -8.53 -19.94
CA VAL A 512 26.56 -7.54 -18.86
C VAL A 512 27.88 -6.88 -18.48
N ARG A 513 28.92 -7.69 -18.28
CA ARG A 513 30.28 -7.20 -18.00
C ARG A 513 30.79 -6.30 -19.11
N GLN A 514 30.68 -6.72 -20.39
CA GLN A 514 31.15 -5.94 -21.54
C GLN A 514 30.46 -4.58 -21.65
N VAL A 515 29.16 -4.52 -21.42
CA VAL A 515 28.41 -3.24 -21.44
C VAL A 515 28.88 -2.32 -20.31
N TYR A 516 29.06 -2.88 -19.11
CA TYR A 516 29.55 -2.11 -17.96
C TYR A 516 30.97 -1.57 -18.20
N ASP A 517 31.90 -2.41 -18.65
CA ASP A 517 33.28 -2.03 -18.97
C ASP A 517 33.34 -0.98 -20.08
N ALA A 518 32.49 -1.10 -21.12
CA ALA A 518 32.37 -0.12 -22.19
C ALA A 518 31.82 1.23 -21.66
N SER A 519 30.86 1.20 -20.76
CA SER A 519 30.33 2.42 -20.10
C SER A 519 31.42 3.10 -19.28
N ASN A 520 32.17 2.32 -18.48
CA ASN A 520 33.27 2.84 -17.66
C ASN A 520 34.40 3.48 -18.47
N ALA A 521 34.62 3.03 -19.70
CA ALA A 521 35.62 3.63 -20.59
C ALA A 521 35.21 5.02 -21.16
N VAL A 522 33.94 5.40 -21.04
CA VAL A 522 33.44 6.69 -21.53
C VAL A 522 33.60 7.74 -20.43
N ALA A 523 34.33 8.81 -20.72
CA ALA A 523 34.46 9.95 -19.81
C ALA A 523 33.10 10.63 -19.63
N VAL A 524 32.76 10.94 -18.38
CA VAL A 524 31.56 11.72 -18.05
C VAL A 524 31.91 13.22 -17.96
N SER A 525 30.90 14.07 -18.02
CA SER A 525 31.09 15.53 -17.93
C SER A 525 30.09 16.13 -16.91
N ALA A 526 30.45 17.24 -16.30
CA ALA A 526 29.57 17.95 -15.38
C ALA A 526 28.25 18.34 -16.06
N LEU A 527 27.14 18.30 -15.31
CA LEU A 527 25.86 18.81 -15.79
C LEU A 527 25.91 20.33 -15.93
N SER A 528 25.28 20.87 -16.98
CA SER A 528 25.00 22.31 -17.02
C SER A 528 23.97 22.67 -15.95
N SER A 529 24.16 23.84 -15.31
CA SER A 529 23.16 24.32 -14.34
C SER A 529 21.80 24.50 -15.04
N ALA A 530 20.76 23.86 -14.50
CA ALA A 530 19.40 24.12 -14.98
C ALA A 530 18.95 25.53 -14.53
N ALA A 531 18.27 26.24 -15.40
CA ALA A 531 17.65 27.53 -15.04
C ALA A 531 16.49 27.31 -14.07
N ASP A 532 16.24 28.30 -13.21
CA ASP A 532 15.05 28.33 -12.37
C ASP A 532 13.80 28.40 -13.25
N VAL A 533 12.80 27.61 -12.91
CA VAL A 533 11.52 27.55 -13.63
C VAL A 533 10.45 28.16 -12.73
N ALA A 534 9.78 29.20 -13.21
CA ALA A 534 8.69 29.84 -12.49
C ALA A 534 7.33 29.25 -12.88
N TRP A 535 6.40 29.12 -11.93
CA TRP A 535 5.03 28.67 -12.18
C TRP A 535 4.24 29.75 -12.95
N PRO A 536 3.77 29.48 -14.19
CA PRO A 536 3.15 30.50 -15.04
C PRO A 536 1.64 30.61 -14.90
N TYR A 537 0.96 29.66 -14.22
CA TYR A 537 -0.49 29.57 -14.13
C TYR A 537 -1.04 30.15 -12.83
N ALA A 538 -0.74 31.44 -12.56
CA ALA A 538 -1.25 32.12 -11.37
C ALA A 538 -2.63 32.81 -11.60
N HIS A 539 -3.05 33.01 -12.86
CA HIS A 539 -4.27 33.73 -13.22
C HIS A 539 -5.00 33.05 -14.38
N PHE A 540 -6.32 32.88 -14.25
CA PHE A 540 -7.18 32.19 -15.24
C PHE A 540 -8.25 33.12 -15.82
N GLY A 541 -8.33 34.36 -15.39
CA GLY A 541 -9.30 35.35 -15.84
C GLY A 541 -9.93 36.16 -14.69
N ALA A 542 -11.05 36.75 -14.93
CA ALA A 542 -11.82 37.41 -13.88
C ALA A 542 -12.49 36.36 -12.98
N PRO A 543 -12.47 36.53 -11.63
CA PRO A 543 -13.10 35.57 -10.73
C PRO A 543 -14.58 35.33 -11.08
N GLY A 544 -14.99 34.05 -11.02
CA GLY A 544 -16.36 33.65 -11.32
C GLY A 544 -17.35 34.14 -10.26
N ALA A 545 -18.49 34.66 -10.71
CA ALA A 545 -19.53 35.09 -9.78
C ALA A 545 -20.30 33.90 -9.20
N VAL A 546 -20.57 33.90 -7.88
CA VAL A 546 -21.45 32.95 -7.23
C VAL A 546 -22.90 33.29 -7.60
N VAL A 547 -23.63 32.33 -8.21
CA VAL A 547 -25.04 32.50 -8.59
C VAL A 547 -25.98 31.72 -7.67
N GLU A 548 -25.48 30.73 -6.96
CA GLU A 548 -26.24 29.96 -5.98
C GLU A 548 -25.33 29.54 -4.81
N ARG A 549 -25.81 29.65 -3.56
CA ARG A 549 -25.17 29.15 -2.35
C ARG A 549 -26.23 28.49 -1.47
N ARG A 550 -25.98 27.23 -1.08
CA ARG A 550 -26.89 26.43 -0.25
C ARG A 550 -26.10 25.74 0.84
N THR A 551 -26.63 25.63 2.04
CA THR A 551 -26.06 24.80 3.14
C THR A 551 -26.85 23.52 3.32
N VAL A 552 -26.19 22.49 3.78
CA VAL A 552 -26.75 21.20 4.23
C VAL A 552 -26.27 21.05 5.67
N ASP A 553 -27.02 21.66 6.59
CA ASP A 553 -26.55 21.93 7.95
C ASP A 553 -26.28 20.66 8.76
N ASP A 554 -27.10 19.63 8.61
CA ASP A 554 -26.94 18.33 9.27
C ASP A 554 -25.67 17.59 8.85
N LEU A 555 -25.13 17.84 7.67
CA LEU A 555 -23.87 17.28 7.18
C LEU A 555 -22.73 18.31 7.21
N GLY A 556 -22.99 19.55 7.59
CA GLY A 556 -21.98 20.62 7.62
C GLY A 556 -21.39 20.93 6.25
N LEU A 557 -22.22 20.94 5.20
CA LEU A 557 -21.78 21.18 3.83
C LEU A 557 -22.21 22.58 3.35
N THR A 558 -21.39 23.17 2.50
CA THR A 558 -21.76 24.31 1.68
C THR A 558 -21.64 23.95 0.20
N MET A 559 -22.70 24.14 -0.55
CA MET A 559 -22.79 23.89 -1.99
C MET A 559 -22.93 25.21 -2.73
N VAL A 560 -22.12 25.40 -3.75
CA VAL A 560 -22.05 26.65 -4.54
C VAL A 560 -22.11 26.33 -6.02
N ARG A 561 -22.77 27.21 -6.79
CA ARG A 561 -22.69 27.19 -8.25
C ARG A 561 -22.19 28.55 -8.75
N PHE A 562 -21.19 28.49 -9.63
CA PHE A 562 -20.63 29.67 -10.29
C PHE A 562 -21.36 29.97 -11.61
N SER A 563 -21.25 31.23 -12.07
CA SER A 563 -21.90 31.71 -13.28
C SER A 563 -21.49 30.98 -14.56
N ASN A 564 -20.32 30.36 -14.58
CA ASN A 564 -19.82 29.53 -15.68
C ASN A 564 -20.31 28.06 -15.64
N GLY A 565 -21.13 27.68 -14.63
CA GLY A 565 -21.68 26.34 -14.47
C GLY A 565 -20.88 25.42 -13.54
N VAL A 566 -19.68 25.80 -13.13
CA VAL A 566 -18.87 25.02 -12.15
C VAL A 566 -19.62 24.93 -10.82
N ARG A 567 -19.66 23.73 -10.24
CA ARG A 567 -20.24 23.44 -8.94
C ARG A 567 -19.11 23.21 -7.92
N LEU A 568 -19.30 23.69 -6.70
CA LEU A 568 -18.35 23.50 -5.60
C LEU A 568 -19.10 22.94 -4.38
N THR A 569 -18.62 21.84 -3.84
CA THR A 569 -19.04 21.30 -2.53
C THR A 569 -17.90 21.45 -1.55
N VAL A 570 -18.13 22.10 -0.41
CA VAL A 570 -17.13 22.32 0.64
C VAL A 570 -17.57 21.61 1.91
N LYS A 571 -16.70 20.78 2.46
CA LYS A 571 -16.81 20.11 3.77
C LYS A 571 -15.63 20.53 4.65
N PRO A 572 -15.75 21.63 5.41
CA PRO A 572 -14.75 21.96 6.42
C PRO A 572 -14.70 20.89 7.50
N THR A 573 -13.50 20.43 7.85
CA THR A 573 -13.29 19.47 8.92
C THR A 573 -12.09 19.87 9.78
N LYS A 574 -11.97 19.24 10.96
CA LYS A 574 -10.78 19.29 11.82
C LYS A 574 -10.24 17.87 12.08
N LEU A 575 -10.60 16.93 11.22
CA LEU A 575 -10.22 15.52 11.36
C LEU A 575 -8.72 15.32 11.17
N ARG A 576 -8.11 16.09 10.28
CA ARG A 576 -6.67 16.15 10.07
C ARG A 576 -6.24 17.63 10.03
N ALA A 577 -5.36 18.02 10.93
CA ALA A 577 -4.84 19.39 10.93
C ALA A 577 -3.95 19.65 9.71
N ASN A 578 -4.13 20.80 9.10
CA ASN A 578 -3.36 21.25 7.94
C ASN A 578 -3.43 20.28 6.73
N GLU A 579 -4.56 19.55 6.57
CA GLU A 579 -4.81 18.70 5.41
C GLU A 579 -6.04 19.18 4.67
N VAL A 580 -5.92 19.31 3.35
CA VAL A 580 -7.04 19.61 2.45
C VAL A 580 -6.99 18.64 1.26
N LEU A 581 -8.09 17.93 1.05
CA LEU A 581 -8.31 17.09 -0.12
C LEU A 581 -9.14 17.89 -1.14
N VAL A 582 -8.73 17.82 -2.40
CA VAL A 582 -9.41 18.46 -3.52
C VAL A 582 -9.68 17.42 -4.59
N ARG A 583 -10.93 17.32 -5.02
CA ARG A 583 -11.36 16.47 -6.14
C ARG A 583 -12.03 17.33 -7.20
N GLU A 584 -11.65 17.12 -8.43
CA GLU A 584 -12.34 17.61 -9.60
C GLU A 584 -12.94 16.43 -10.36
N ASP A 585 -14.25 16.38 -10.47
CA ASP A 585 -14.98 15.46 -11.33
C ASP A 585 -15.43 16.21 -12.59
N ILE A 586 -14.95 15.75 -13.76
CA ILE A 586 -15.40 16.26 -15.06
C ILE A 586 -16.38 15.23 -15.62
N GLY A 587 -17.60 15.61 -15.86
CA GLY A 587 -18.67 14.70 -16.27
C GLY A 587 -18.37 13.94 -17.55
N GLY A 588 -18.84 12.69 -17.61
CA GLY A 588 -18.71 11.77 -18.74
C GLY A 588 -18.20 10.39 -18.34
N GLY A 589 -16.95 10.27 -17.99
CA GLY A 589 -16.33 9.00 -17.61
C GLY A 589 -16.47 7.89 -18.67
N ARG A 590 -16.34 6.64 -18.25
CA ARG A 590 -16.47 5.47 -19.16
C ARG A 590 -17.80 5.41 -19.86
N LEU A 591 -18.89 5.79 -19.17
CA LEU A 591 -20.26 5.70 -19.69
C LEU A 591 -20.48 6.56 -20.93
N GLU A 592 -19.80 7.70 -21.06
CA GLU A 592 -19.89 8.59 -22.21
C GLU A 592 -18.97 8.19 -23.37
N LEU A 593 -18.04 7.29 -23.16
CA LEU A 593 -17.13 6.82 -24.20
C LEU A 593 -17.85 5.91 -25.18
N LEU A 594 -17.56 6.09 -26.47
CA LEU A 594 -18.00 5.15 -27.49
C LEU A 594 -17.24 3.84 -27.35
N ARG A 595 -17.95 2.70 -27.42
CA ARG A 595 -17.37 1.37 -27.28
C ARG A 595 -16.26 1.08 -28.29
N ASP A 596 -16.36 1.61 -29.49
CA ASP A 596 -15.35 1.45 -30.55
C ASP A 596 -14.15 2.41 -30.44
N ARG A 597 -14.19 3.37 -29.51
CA ARG A 597 -13.16 4.39 -29.31
C ARG A 597 -12.65 4.48 -27.87
N SER A 598 -12.91 3.49 -27.06
CA SER A 598 -12.47 3.44 -25.66
C SER A 598 -11.08 2.81 -25.49
N ALA A 599 -10.47 2.29 -26.56
CA ALA A 599 -9.22 1.53 -26.47
C ALA A 599 -8.09 2.24 -25.71
N PRO A 600 -7.82 3.55 -25.86
CA PRO A 600 -6.73 4.20 -25.13
C PRO A 600 -7.03 4.58 -23.67
N ILE A 601 -8.15 4.15 -23.07
CA ILE A 601 -8.52 4.50 -21.68
C ILE A 601 -7.47 4.05 -20.64
N TRP A 602 -6.75 2.96 -20.92
CA TRP A 602 -5.66 2.48 -20.09
C TRP A 602 -4.50 3.49 -19.94
N ALA A 603 -4.36 4.41 -20.93
CA ALA A 603 -3.32 5.42 -20.89
C ALA A 603 -3.66 6.64 -20.02
N SER A 604 -4.72 6.59 -19.20
CA SER A 604 -5.18 7.72 -18.36
C SER A 604 -4.07 8.36 -17.53
N ALA A 605 -3.17 7.57 -16.94
CA ALA A 605 -2.05 8.08 -16.17
C ALA A 605 -1.11 9.02 -16.98
N ALA A 606 -1.09 8.90 -18.29
CA ALA A 606 -0.30 9.79 -19.14
C ALA A 606 -0.83 11.23 -19.16
N VAL A 607 -2.08 11.48 -18.74
CA VAL A 607 -2.63 12.85 -18.62
C VAL A 607 -1.85 13.65 -17.60
N ALA A 608 -1.70 13.13 -16.38
CA ALA A 608 -0.92 13.78 -15.31
C ALA A 608 0.57 13.85 -15.69
N LEU A 609 1.15 12.78 -16.22
CA LEU A 609 2.56 12.72 -16.62
C LEU A 609 2.89 13.62 -17.81
N SER A 610 1.90 14.03 -18.60
CA SER A 610 2.09 14.95 -19.71
C SER A 610 2.39 16.38 -19.26
N GLY A 611 2.05 16.74 -18.03
CA GLY A 611 2.11 18.12 -17.61
C GLY A 611 1.13 19.02 -18.34
N VAL A 612 1.43 20.31 -18.38
CA VAL A 612 0.65 21.35 -19.08
C VAL A 612 1.44 21.88 -20.28
N LYS A 613 0.77 22.59 -21.21
CA LYS A 613 1.47 23.02 -22.44
C LYS A 613 2.72 23.82 -22.19
N ALA A 614 2.69 24.73 -21.22
CA ALA A 614 3.84 25.59 -20.90
C ALA A 614 4.99 24.86 -20.17
N MET A 615 4.69 23.73 -19.50
CA MET A 615 5.64 23.02 -18.64
C MET A 615 5.44 21.52 -18.72
N ASP A 616 6.53 20.78 -18.80
CA ASP A 616 6.46 19.33 -18.59
C ASP A 616 6.31 18.99 -17.10
N TYR A 617 6.08 17.72 -16.81
CA TYR A 617 5.88 17.25 -15.44
C TYR A 617 7.09 17.55 -14.54
N GLN A 618 8.32 17.43 -15.05
CA GLN A 618 9.54 17.70 -14.28
C GLN A 618 9.70 19.18 -13.97
N ASP A 619 9.35 20.05 -14.92
CA ASP A 619 9.37 21.50 -14.70
C ASP A 619 8.31 21.95 -13.69
N ILE A 620 7.13 21.32 -13.69
CA ILE A 620 6.11 21.53 -12.65
C ILE A 620 6.66 21.17 -11.27
N GLN A 621 7.29 19.99 -11.15
CA GLN A 621 7.91 19.55 -9.89
C GLN A 621 9.02 20.50 -9.40
N LYS A 622 9.79 21.08 -10.33
CA LYS A 622 10.81 22.10 -9.98
C LYS A 622 10.17 23.42 -9.53
N ALA A 623 9.18 23.90 -10.27
CA ALA A 623 8.54 25.19 -9.99
C ALA A 623 7.77 25.19 -8.66
N LEU A 624 7.24 24.03 -8.24
CA LEU A 624 6.40 23.89 -7.05
C LEU A 624 7.12 23.19 -5.88
N THR A 625 8.44 23.07 -5.91
CA THR A 625 9.27 22.41 -4.88
C THR A 625 8.91 22.83 -3.43
N ALA A 626 8.61 24.10 -3.19
CA ALA A 626 8.27 24.60 -1.85
C ALA A 626 6.83 24.30 -1.41
N ASN A 627 5.98 23.80 -2.31
CA ASN A 627 4.55 23.56 -2.07
C ASN A 627 4.28 22.06 -1.92
N ILE A 628 3.40 21.71 -1.01
CA ILE A 628 2.84 20.37 -0.92
C ILE A 628 1.58 20.35 -1.79
N VAL A 629 1.74 19.89 -3.01
CA VAL A 629 0.64 19.73 -3.97
C VAL A 629 0.78 18.40 -4.70
N SER A 630 -0.35 17.81 -5.08
CA SER A 630 -0.36 16.58 -5.85
C SER A 630 -1.42 16.62 -6.95
N ILE A 631 -1.22 15.83 -7.99
CA ILE A 631 -2.21 15.65 -9.05
C ILE A 631 -2.17 14.21 -9.55
N ASP A 632 -3.33 13.59 -9.53
CA ASP A 632 -3.60 12.29 -10.08
C ASP A 632 -4.75 12.40 -11.08
N PHE A 633 -4.75 11.55 -12.13
CA PHE A 633 -5.84 11.49 -13.08
C PHE A 633 -6.35 10.07 -13.24
N SER A 634 -7.65 9.89 -13.09
CA SER A 634 -8.32 8.60 -13.23
C SER A 634 -9.61 8.71 -14.04
N VAL A 635 -10.09 7.55 -14.52
CA VAL A 635 -11.35 7.46 -15.26
C VAL A 635 -12.33 6.60 -14.46
N GLY A 636 -13.33 7.25 -13.89
CA GLY A 636 -14.49 6.62 -13.25
C GLY A 636 -15.56 6.22 -14.26
N ASP A 637 -16.65 5.69 -13.77
CA ASP A 637 -17.76 5.30 -14.64
C ASP A 637 -18.50 6.53 -15.20
N SER A 638 -18.77 7.55 -14.38
CA SER A 638 -19.50 8.76 -14.77
C SER A 638 -18.66 10.05 -14.77
N SER A 639 -17.37 9.98 -14.44
CA SER A 639 -16.51 11.17 -14.45
C SER A 639 -15.05 10.84 -14.84
N PHE A 640 -14.40 11.82 -15.45
CA PHE A 640 -12.95 11.93 -15.49
C PHE A 640 -12.53 12.71 -14.26
N ARG A 641 -11.53 12.25 -13.54
CA ARG A 641 -11.24 12.76 -12.20
C ARG A 641 -9.81 13.21 -12.07
N PHE A 642 -9.62 14.41 -11.51
CA PHE A 642 -8.37 14.81 -10.90
C PHE A 642 -8.50 14.79 -9.38
N ASP A 643 -7.55 14.15 -8.70
CA ASP A 643 -7.43 14.14 -7.24
C ASP A 643 -6.16 14.90 -6.83
N GLY A 644 -6.27 15.69 -5.75
CA GLY A 644 -5.17 16.41 -5.15
C GLY A 644 -5.23 16.40 -3.64
N ARG A 645 -4.06 16.34 -3.01
CA ARG A 645 -3.88 16.50 -1.56
C ARG A 645 -2.91 17.64 -1.32
N THR A 646 -3.23 18.49 -0.38
CA THR A 646 -2.44 19.67 -0.07
C THR A 646 -2.59 20.06 1.40
N ARG A 647 -1.86 21.07 1.82
CA ARG A 647 -2.03 21.75 3.10
C ARG A 647 -2.78 23.08 2.91
N THR A 648 -3.27 23.64 4.01
CA THR A 648 -4.12 24.85 4.00
C THR A 648 -3.46 26.03 3.27
N GLU A 649 -2.17 26.29 3.51
CA GLU A 649 -1.43 27.39 2.89
C GLU A 649 -1.15 27.19 1.39
N ASP A 650 -1.15 25.95 0.90
CA ASP A 650 -0.88 25.62 -0.51
C ASP A 650 -2.15 25.39 -1.33
N LEU A 651 -3.34 25.54 -0.73
CA LEU A 651 -4.60 25.29 -1.43
C LEU A 651 -4.77 26.13 -2.71
N ALA A 652 -4.30 27.37 -2.70
CA ALA A 652 -4.32 28.22 -3.88
C ALA A 652 -3.50 27.63 -5.02
N THR A 653 -2.27 27.17 -4.73
CA THR A 653 -1.38 26.51 -5.71
C THR A 653 -1.96 25.19 -6.20
N GLN A 654 -2.57 24.39 -5.30
CA GLN A 654 -3.24 23.14 -5.65
C GLN A 654 -4.38 23.37 -6.65
N LEU A 655 -5.25 24.36 -6.40
CA LEU A 655 -6.33 24.69 -7.32
C LEU A 655 -5.82 25.27 -8.64
N GLN A 656 -4.74 26.06 -8.62
CA GLN A 656 -4.09 26.53 -9.84
C GLN A 656 -3.53 25.37 -10.67
N LEU A 657 -2.87 24.40 -10.02
CA LEU A 657 -2.33 23.21 -10.68
C LEU A 657 -3.44 22.42 -11.40
N MET A 658 -4.50 22.07 -10.68
CA MET A 658 -5.62 21.31 -11.25
C MET A 658 -6.31 22.09 -12.38
N THR A 659 -6.56 23.39 -12.19
CA THR A 659 -7.15 24.26 -13.22
C THR A 659 -6.28 24.34 -14.47
N ALA A 660 -4.95 24.36 -14.33
CA ALA A 660 -4.01 24.35 -15.46
C ALA A 660 -4.11 23.04 -16.26
N TYR A 661 -4.19 21.89 -15.59
CA TYR A 661 -4.38 20.60 -16.23
C TYR A 661 -5.74 20.50 -16.96
N THR A 662 -6.76 21.11 -16.41
CA THR A 662 -8.12 21.12 -17.01
C THR A 662 -8.23 22.08 -18.22
N SER A 663 -7.57 23.23 -18.14
CA SER A 663 -7.68 24.27 -19.19
C SER A 663 -6.61 24.19 -20.28
N ASP A 664 -5.42 23.68 -19.95
CA ASP A 664 -4.26 23.68 -20.85
C ASP A 664 -3.42 22.38 -20.80
N PRO A 665 -4.05 21.18 -20.88
CA PRO A 665 -3.34 19.91 -20.82
C PRO A 665 -2.44 19.72 -22.05
N ALA A 666 -1.30 19.08 -21.83
CA ALA A 666 -0.29 18.94 -22.90
C ALA A 666 -0.46 17.71 -23.79
N TYR A 667 -0.86 16.56 -23.24
CA TYR A 667 -0.96 15.26 -23.96
C TYR A 667 0.34 14.88 -24.69
N ARG A 668 1.48 14.92 -23.98
CA ARG A 668 2.80 14.67 -24.59
C ARG A 668 2.97 13.22 -25.02
N PRO A 669 3.47 12.97 -26.25
CA PRO A 669 3.70 11.62 -26.77
C PRO A 669 4.65 10.78 -25.90
N GLU A 670 5.64 11.39 -25.27
CA GLU A 670 6.59 10.71 -24.39
C GLU A 670 5.91 10.16 -23.12
N ALA A 671 4.97 10.89 -22.53
CA ALA A 671 4.20 10.43 -21.39
C ALA A 671 3.32 9.21 -21.77
N PHE A 672 2.65 9.28 -22.91
CA PHE A 672 1.89 8.13 -23.44
C PHE A 672 2.80 6.91 -23.66
N LYS A 673 3.93 7.07 -24.37
CA LYS A 673 4.87 5.97 -24.63
C LYS A 673 5.40 5.34 -23.35
N ARG A 674 5.71 6.15 -22.36
CA ARG A 674 6.17 5.66 -21.06
C ARG A 674 5.12 4.77 -20.38
N VAL A 675 3.85 5.18 -20.38
CA VAL A 675 2.75 4.38 -19.85
C VAL A 675 2.54 3.11 -20.69
N GLN A 676 2.58 3.22 -22.02
CA GLN A 676 2.48 2.08 -22.93
C GLN A 676 3.57 1.02 -22.65
N GLN A 677 4.81 1.45 -22.47
CA GLN A 677 5.94 0.56 -22.18
C GLN A 677 5.79 -0.11 -20.80
N ALA A 678 5.29 0.64 -19.79
CA ALA A 678 5.01 0.08 -18.47
C ALA A 678 3.94 -1.03 -18.57
N TYR A 679 2.85 -0.82 -19.31
CA TYR A 679 1.83 -1.83 -19.55
C TYR A 679 2.35 -3.05 -20.31
N LEU A 680 3.12 -2.84 -21.39
CA LEU A 680 3.72 -3.92 -22.17
C LEU A 680 4.68 -4.78 -21.33
N SER A 681 5.47 -4.15 -20.46
CA SER A 681 6.39 -4.84 -19.55
C SER A 681 5.66 -5.60 -18.45
N GLY A 682 4.51 -5.09 -17.98
CA GLY A 682 3.70 -5.71 -16.93
C GLY A 682 2.79 -6.86 -17.39
N LEU A 683 2.54 -7.00 -18.69
CA LEU A 683 1.59 -8.00 -19.21
C LEU A 683 1.92 -9.43 -18.80
N ASP A 684 3.20 -9.83 -18.89
CA ASP A 684 3.62 -11.20 -18.57
C ASP A 684 3.42 -11.52 -17.08
N GLN A 685 3.39 -10.49 -16.21
CA GLN A 685 3.12 -10.66 -14.78
C GLN A 685 1.66 -11.03 -14.51
N TYR A 686 0.71 -10.38 -15.22
CA TYR A 686 -0.71 -10.77 -15.12
C TYR A 686 -0.91 -12.22 -15.53
N GLU A 687 -0.17 -12.69 -16.53
CA GLU A 687 -0.29 -14.06 -17.01
C GLU A 687 0.45 -15.08 -16.14
N ALA A 688 1.31 -14.64 -15.23
CA ALA A 688 2.12 -15.50 -14.39
C ALA A 688 1.36 -16.13 -13.21
N THR A 689 0.19 -15.60 -12.83
CA THR A 689 -0.59 -16.08 -11.68
C THR A 689 -2.08 -16.16 -12.00
N PRO A 690 -2.85 -17.05 -11.31
CA PRO A 690 -4.31 -17.07 -11.46
C PRO A 690 -4.96 -15.75 -11.11
N GLY A 691 -4.56 -15.14 -9.98
CA GLY A 691 -5.06 -13.82 -9.54
C GLY A 691 -4.74 -12.70 -10.54
N GLY A 692 -3.59 -12.76 -11.21
CA GLY A 692 -3.24 -11.83 -12.28
C GLY A 692 -4.23 -11.90 -13.46
N ILE A 693 -4.59 -13.10 -13.89
CA ILE A 693 -5.62 -13.29 -14.94
C ILE A 693 -6.98 -12.76 -14.47
N VAL A 694 -7.36 -13.04 -13.19
CA VAL A 694 -8.61 -12.50 -12.64
C VAL A 694 -8.57 -10.97 -12.65
N SER A 695 -7.51 -10.36 -12.18
CA SER A 695 -7.37 -8.88 -12.16
C SER A 695 -7.47 -8.25 -13.54
N ARG A 696 -6.96 -8.95 -14.57
CA ARG A 696 -7.01 -8.49 -15.96
C ARG A 696 -8.41 -8.65 -16.58
N ASP A 697 -9.04 -9.83 -16.40
CA ASP A 697 -10.19 -10.22 -17.19
C ASP A 697 -11.53 -10.00 -16.47
N PHE A 698 -11.56 -10.08 -15.13
CA PHE A 698 -12.79 -10.00 -14.34
C PHE A 698 -13.56 -8.68 -14.57
N PRO A 699 -12.94 -7.49 -14.64
CA PRO A 699 -13.68 -6.25 -14.91
C PRO A 699 -14.44 -6.30 -16.24
N SER A 700 -13.83 -6.82 -17.29
CA SER A 700 -14.51 -7.00 -18.59
C SER A 700 -15.65 -8.00 -18.49
N LEU A 701 -15.40 -9.12 -17.85
CA LEU A 701 -16.36 -10.23 -17.75
C LEU A 701 -17.63 -9.85 -17.00
N VAL A 702 -17.51 -9.17 -15.85
CA VAL A 702 -18.70 -8.73 -15.08
C VAL A 702 -19.46 -7.59 -15.77
N HIS A 703 -18.86 -6.93 -16.76
CA HIS A 703 -19.51 -5.95 -17.64
C HIS A 703 -19.89 -6.54 -19.00
N SER A 704 -20.06 -7.88 -19.07
CA SER A 704 -20.47 -8.59 -20.29
C SER A 704 -19.56 -8.37 -21.51
N GLY A 705 -18.26 -8.20 -21.28
CA GLY A 705 -17.25 -7.97 -22.33
C GLY A 705 -17.25 -6.56 -22.92
N ASP A 706 -17.80 -5.57 -22.20
CA ASP A 706 -17.80 -4.19 -22.65
C ASP A 706 -16.36 -3.66 -22.78
N PRO A 707 -15.94 -3.18 -23.95
CA PRO A 707 -14.56 -2.72 -24.20
C PRO A 707 -14.12 -1.57 -23.31
N ARG A 708 -15.03 -0.81 -22.71
CA ARG A 708 -14.74 0.29 -21.78
C ARG A 708 -14.14 -0.20 -20.45
N TRP A 709 -14.34 -1.47 -20.08
CA TRP A 709 -13.76 -2.16 -18.91
C TRP A 709 -12.78 -3.26 -19.29
N THR A 710 -12.45 -3.39 -20.59
CA THR A 710 -11.57 -4.45 -21.08
C THR A 710 -10.10 -4.00 -21.03
N PHE A 711 -9.26 -4.84 -20.41
CA PHE A 711 -7.82 -4.63 -20.43
C PHE A 711 -7.28 -4.95 -21.83
N PRO A 712 -6.42 -4.09 -22.44
CA PRO A 712 -5.91 -4.30 -23.78
C PRO A 712 -4.92 -5.48 -23.83
N ASP A 713 -4.94 -6.21 -24.92
CA ASP A 713 -3.92 -7.21 -25.22
C ASP A 713 -2.62 -6.57 -25.73
N ARG A 714 -1.57 -7.38 -25.89
CA ARG A 714 -0.25 -6.92 -26.37
C ARG A 714 -0.31 -6.27 -27.77
N ALA A 715 -1.15 -6.81 -28.66
CA ALA A 715 -1.28 -6.27 -30.01
C ALA A 715 -1.98 -4.91 -29.98
N GLN A 716 -3.02 -4.76 -29.19
CA GLN A 716 -3.73 -3.50 -28.99
C GLN A 716 -2.84 -2.44 -28.34
N LEU A 717 -2.07 -2.82 -27.30
CA LEU A 717 -1.10 -1.91 -26.68
C LEU A 717 -0.04 -1.46 -27.68
N SER A 718 0.53 -2.38 -28.46
CA SER A 718 1.59 -2.06 -29.43
C SER A 718 1.10 -1.22 -30.61
N ALA A 719 -0.18 -1.37 -30.98
CA ALA A 719 -0.78 -0.62 -32.08
C ALA A 719 -1.34 0.75 -31.69
N ALA A 720 -1.40 1.06 -30.38
CA ALA A 720 -1.94 2.33 -29.91
C ALA A 720 -0.97 3.50 -30.13
N HIS A 721 -1.51 4.63 -30.55
CA HIS A 721 -0.75 5.84 -30.89
C HIS A 721 -1.06 7.02 -29.95
N PRO A 722 -0.12 7.94 -29.71
CA PRO A 722 -0.34 9.12 -28.88
C PRO A 722 -1.52 9.99 -29.36
N GLU A 723 -1.78 10.01 -30.66
CA GLU A 723 -2.88 10.77 -31.28
C GLU A 723 -4.26 10.22 -30.84
N ASP A 724 -4.38 8.90 -30.66
CA ASP A 724 -5.62 8.27 -30.16
C ASP A 724 -5.87 8.64 -28.70
N PHE A 725 -4.82 8.73 -27.91
CA PHE A 725 -4.86 9.17 -26.51
C PHE A 725 -5.34 10.62 -26.40
N GLU A 726 -4.75 11.53 -27.16
CA GLU A 726 -5.19 12.92 -27.18
C GLU A 726 -6.62 13.06 -27.70
N ALA A 727 -6.97 12.34 -28.79
CA ALA A 727 -8.30 12.38 -29.37
C ALA A 727 -9.39 11.87 -28.41
N LEU A 728 -9.05 10.94 -27.50
CA LEU A 728 -9.96 10.46 -26.47
C LEU A 728 -10.15 11.47 -25.35
N PHE A 729 -9.07 11.93 -24.72
CA PHE A 729 -9.14 12.67 -23.46
C PHE A 729 -9.38 14.17 -23.65
N ARG A 730 -8.80 14.80 -24.69
CA ARG A 730 -8.93 16.25 -24.87
C ARG A 730 -10.39 16.74 -24.95
N PRO A 731 -11.29 16.15 -25.76
CA PRO A 731 -12.68 16.62 -25.84
C PRO A 731 -13.40 16.49 -24.49
N MET A 732 -13.15 15.41 -23.75
CA MET A 732 -13.82 15.11 -22.49
C MET A 732 -13.35 16.07 -21.39
N VAL A 733 -12.05 16.21 -21.20
CA VAL A 733 -11.47 17.11 -20.20
C VAL A 733 -11.82 18.57 -20.51
N SER A 734 -11.86 18.98 -21.80
CA SER A 734 -12.11 20.38 -22.16
C SER A 734 -13.58 20.81 -22.13
N ASN A 735 -14.53 19.87 -22.25
CA ASN A 735 -15.94 20.23 -22.48
C ASN A 735 -16.92 19.72 -21.40
N GLY A 736 -16.53 18.75 -20.57
CA GLY A 736 -17.41 18.21 -19.52
C GLY A 736 -17.78 19.23 -18.43
N PRO A 737 -18.95 19.09 -17.78
CA PRO A 737 -19.29 19.88 -16.59
C PRO A 737 -18.32 19.56 -15.46
N ILE A 738 -18.00 20.57 -14.65
CA ILE A 738 -17.02 20.44 -13.55
C ILE A 738 -17.70 20.49 -12.20
N ASP A 739 -17.43 19.49 -11.38
CA ASP A 739 -17.74 19.44 -9.96
C ASP A 739 -16.45 19.46 -9.13
N ILE A 740 -16.30 20.43 -8.25
CA ILE A 740 -15.18 20.51 -7.31
C ILE A 740 -15.69 20.11 -5.93
N THR A 741 -14.98 19.20 -5.28
CA THR A 741 -15.20 18.86 -3.88
C THR A 741 -13.93 19.20 -3.08
N ILE A 742 -14.08 19.98 -2.01
CA ILE A 742 -12.97 20.35 -1.09
C ILE A 742 -13.35 19.89 0.30
N VAL A 743 -12.50 19.07 0.89
CA VAL A 743 -12.70 18.50 2.24
C VAL A 743 -11.44 18.74 3.06
N GLY A 744 -11.57 19.21 4.31
CA GLY A 744 -10.42 19.31 5.21
C GLY A 744 -10.33 20.60 6.00
N ASP A 745 -9.11 20.95 6.42
CA ASP A 745 -8.82 22.12 7.25
C ASP A 745 -8.84 23.40 6.40
N VAL A 746 -10.01 23.83 6.01
CA VAL A 746 -10.25 24.98 5.13
C VAL A 746 -11.47 25.77 5.61
N THR A 747 -11.49 27.08 5.38
CA THR A 747 -12.71 27.88 5.57
C THR A 747 -13.58 27.82 4.31
N VAL A 748 -14.91 27.87 4.48
CA VAL A 748 -15.84 27.92 3.35
C VAL A 748 -15.57 29.10 2.44
N ASP A 749 -15.30 30.28 3.02
CA ASP A 749 -15.12 31.50 2.25
C ASP A 749 -13.78 31.50 1.47
N ASP A 750 -12.71 30.91 2.01
CA ASP A 750 -11.46 30.71 1.25
C ASP A 750 -11.64 29.70 0.12
N ALA A 751 -12.32 28.57 0.36
CA ALA A 751 -12.62 27.61 -0.67
C ALA A 751 -13.43 28.24 -1.83
N ILE A 752 -14.45 29.05 -1.50
CA ILE A 752 -15.27 29.75 -2.51
C ILE A 752 -14.41 30.77 -3.27
N ARG A 753 -13.67 31.60 -2.57
CA ARG A 753 -12.82 32.64 -3.17
C ARG A 753 -11.77 32.05 -4.11
N LEU A 754 -11.02 31.06 -3.64
CA LEU A 754 -9.95 30.42 -4.42
C LEU A 754 -10.51 29.67 -5.62
N THR A 755 -11.65 28.97 -5.47
CA THR A 755 -12.31 28.33 -6.61
C THR A 755 -12.87 29.34 -7.60
N ALA A 756 -13.37 30.50 -7.16
CA ALA A 756 -13.80 31.58 -8.04
C ALA A 756 -12.65 32.13 -8.89
N GLU A 757 -11.44 32.28 -8.29
CA GLU A 757 -10.23 32.79 -8.94
C GLU A 757 -9.61 31.77 -9.94
N THR A 758 -9.96 30.50 -9.84
CA THR A 758 -9.41 29.39 -10.62
C THR A 758 -10.49 28.79 -11.53
N PHE A 759 -11.13 27.69 -11.15
CA PHE A 759 -12.18 27.02 -11.94
C PHE A 759 -13.37 27.93 -12.29
N GLY A 760 -13.78 28.82 -11.37
CA GLY A 760 -14.84 29.80 -11.59
C GLY A 760 -14.50 30.81 -12.69
N ALA A 761 -13.24 31.10 -12.95
CA ALA A 761 -12.76 31.99 -13.98
C ALA A 761 -12.69 31.36 -15.38
N LEU A 762 -12.87 30.04 -15.49
CA LEU A 762 -12.88 29.35 -16.79
C LEU A 762 -14.10 29.74 -17.63
N PRO A 763 -14.04 29.60 -18.98
CA PRO A 763 -15.20 29.78 -19.84
C PRO A 763 -16.37 28.86 -19.44
N PRO A 764 -17.63 29.27 -19.70
CA PRO A 764 -18.79 28.42 -19.43
C PRO A 764 -18.71 27.06 -20.13
N ARG A 765 -19.12 26.02 -19.43
CA ARG A 765 -19.14 24.63 -19.93
C ARG A 765 -20.60 24.11 -19.97
N PRO A 766 -20.91 23.14 -20.84
CA PRO A 766 -22.22 22.50 -20.86
C PRO A 766 -22.54 21.89 -19.49
N GLY A 767 -23.74 22.09 -18.99
CA GLY A 767 -24.17 21.61 -17.68
C GLY A 767 -24.57 20.13 -17.66
N THR A 768 -24.76 19.50 -18.80
CA THR A 768 -25.11 18.08 -18.94
C THR A 768 -24.43 17.48 -20.15
N MET A 769 -23.96 16.24 -20.03
CA MET A 769 -23.55 15.42 -21.16
C MET A 769 -24.76 14.66 -21.71
N SER A 770 -24.78 14.35 -23.01
CA SER A 770 -25.88 13.62 -23.64
C SER A 770 -25.95 12.18 -23.15
N SER A 771 -27.11 11.74 -22.66
CA SER A 771 -27.39 10.35 -22.31
C SER A 771 -27.94 9.61 -23.53
N ASP A 772 -27.08 9.06 -24.35
CA ASP A 772 -27.46 8.12 -25.41
C ASP A 772 -27.39 6.66 -24.88
N ASP A 773 -27.69 5.67 -25.75
CA ASP A 773 -27.58 4.21 -25.49
C ASP A 773 -26.19 3.75 -25.01
N ARG A 774 -25.24 4.66 -24.85
CA ARG A 774 -23.90 4.47 -24.32
C ARG A 774 -23.85 3.98 -22.87
N ASN A 775 -24.91 4.26 -22.10
CA ASN A 775 -24.98 3.95 -20.66
C ASN A 775 -25.45 2.54 -20.33
N GLU A 776 -25.77 1.72 -21.32
CA GLU A 776 -26.25 0.37 -21.08
C GLU A 776 -25.10 -0.55 -20.62
N VAL A 777 -25.09 -0.90 -19.33
CA VAL A 777 -24.15 -1.82 -18.69
C VAL A 777 -24.95 -2.98 -18.11
N ARG A 778 -24.46 -4.21 -18.32
CA ARG A 778 -25.16 -5.42 -17.86
C ARG A 778 -24.20 -6.41 -17.22
N PHE A 779 -24.62 -7.01 -16.12
CA PHE A 779 -23.96 -8.20 -15.58
C PHE A 779 -24.14 -9.39 -16.54
N PRO A 780 -23.13 -10.28 -16.68
CA PRO A 780 -23.19 -11.39 -17.64
C PRO A 780 -24.35 -12.35 -17.34
N VAL A 781 -24.87 -12.92 -18.40
CA VAL A 781 -25.89 -13.98 -18.30
C VAL A 781 -25.24 -15.25 -17.74
N THR A 782 -25.90 -15.88 -16.77
CA THR A 782 -25.46 -17.15 -16.20
C THR A 782 -25.45 -18.24 -17.27
N ALA A 783 -24.33 -18.96 -17.37
CA ALA A 783 -24.17 -20.09 -18.28
C ALA A 783 -24.02 -21.40 -17.50
N GLU A 784 -24.36 -22.52 -18.13
CA GLU A 784 -24.20 -23.84 -17.53
C GLU A 784 -22.75 -24.17 -17.20
N LYS A 785 -21.82 -23.70 -18.02
CA LYS A 785 -20.37 -23.86 -17.82
C LYS A 785 -19.72 -22.57 -17.38
N PRO A 786 -18.68 -22.61 -16.51
CA PRO A 786 -17.91 -21.44 -16.14
C PRO A 786 -17.19 -20.86 -17.37
N VAL A 787 -16.91 -19.55 -17.31
CA VAL A 787 -15.90 -18.94 -18.17
C VAL A 787 -14.54 -19.44 -17.68
N VAL A 788 -13.62 -19.80 -18.60
CA VAL A 788 -12.32 -20.36 -18.24
C VAL A 788 -11.20 -19.48 -18.75
N GLY A 789 -10.39 -18.98 -17.83
CA GLY A 789 -9.09 -18.36 -18.09
C GLY A 789 -7.94 -19.35 -17.90
N THR A 790 -6.77 -19.02 -18.40
CA THR A 790 -5.56 -19.83 -18.23
C THR A 790 -4.38 -18.95 -17.87
N HIS A 791 -3.63 -19.33 -16.83
CA HIS A 791 -2.39 -18.66 -16.42
C HIS A 791 -1.16 -19.48 -16.82
N LYS A 792 0.03 -18.86 -16.81
CA LYS A 792 1.33 -19.50 -17.16
C LYS A 792 2.15 -19.90 -15.92
N GLY A 793 1.61 -19.73 -14.73
CA GLY A 793 2.29 -20.00 -13.45
C GLY A 793 2.25 -21.48 -13.05
N ARG A 794 2.32 -21.73 -11.75
CA ARG A 794 2.39 -23.07 -11.15
C ARG A 794 1.15 -23.92 -11.47
N ALA A 795 1.38 -25.19 -11.76
CA ALA A 795 0.30 -26.13 -12.12
C ALA A 795 -0.62 -26.50 -10.93
N ASP A 796 -0.20 -26.24 -9.69
CA ASP A 796 -0.93 -26.51 -8.46
C ASP A 796 -1.69 -25.29 -7.92
N ASN A 797 -1.89 -24.25 -8.76
CA ASN A 797 -2.65 -23.06 -8.38
C ASN A 797 -3.80 -22.77 -9.37
N ALA A 798 -4.93 -22.34 -8.85
CA ALA A 798 -6.12 -21.94 -9.60
C ALA A 798 -6.84 -20.80 -8.87
N ALA A 799 -7.64 -20.03 -9.60
CA ALA A 799 -8.56 -19.05 -9.00
C ALA A 799 -9.99 -19.32 -9.46
N VAL A 800 -10.95 -19.01 -8.60
CA VAL A 800 -12.37 -19.12 -8.89
C VAL A 800 -13.10 -17.88 -8.39
N ALA A 801 -13.97 -17.32 -9.24
CA ALA A 801 -14.92 -16.29 -8.86
C ALA A 801 -16.34 -16.75 -9.16
N VAL A 802 -17.25 -16.57 -8.21
CA VAL A 802 -18.69 -16.79 -8.37
C VAL A 802 -19.41 -15.47 -8.12
N GLY A 803 -20.21 -15.01 -9.07
CA GLY A 803 -20.93 -13.74 -8.96
C GLY A 803 -22.44 -13.88 -9.15
N ALA A 804 -23.22 -12.98 -8.54
CA ALA A 804 -24.66 -12.90 -8.71
C ALA A 804 -25.11 -11.44 -8.84
N PRO A 805 -25.99 -11.10 -9.80
CA PRO A 805 -26.49 -9.72 -9.93
C PRO A 805 -27.42 -9.36 -8.76
N ILE A 806 -27.22 -8.20 -8.12
CA ILE A 806 -27.97 -7.78 -6.92
C ILE A 806 -28.54 -6.35 -7.01
N GLY A 807 -28.39 -5.67 -8.17
CA GLY A 807 -28.87 -4.30 -8.41
C GLY A 807 -27.96 -3.20 -7.88
N ASP A 808 -28.32 -1.94 -8.12
CA ASP A 808 -27.51 -0.76 -7.78
C ASP A 808 -27.64 -0.32 -6.32
N LEU A 809 -26.79 0.62 -5.93
CA LEU A 809 -26.69 1.11 -4.57
C LEU A 809 -27.86 2.02 -4.15
N LEU A 810 -28.24 2.97 -5.01
CA LEU A 810 -29.05 4.13 -4.61
C LEU A 810 -30.55 3.96 -4.88
N SER A 811 -30.97 2.98 -5.68
CA SER A 811 -32.40 2.76 -5.96
C SER A 811 -33.17 2.19 -4.77
N ASP A 812 -32.48 1.46 -3.87
CA ASP A 812 -33.07 0.82 -2.69
C ASP A 812 -31.99 0.64 -1.59
N LEU A 813 -31.80 1.65 -0.77
CA LEU A 813 -30.78 1.65 0.30
C LEU A 813 -30.97 0.50 1.32
N PRO A 814 -32.18 0.17 1.82
CA PRO A 814 -32.39 -0.99 2.68
C PRO A 814 -31.94 -2.32 2.07
N ARG A 815 -32.22 -2.54 0.79
CA ARG A 815 -31.72 -3.71 0.06
C ARG A 815 -30.18 -3.69 -0.01
N SER A 816 -29.58 -2.54 -0.25
CA SER A 816 -28.12 -2.41 -0.39
C SER A 816 -27.42 -2.71 0.94
N PHE A 817 -27.94 -2.26 2.09
CA PHE A 817 -27.41 -2.65 3.40
C PHE A 817 -27.58 -4.16 3.65
N THR A 818 -28.72 -4.72 3.27
CA THR A 818 -28.98 -6.16 3.38
C THR A 818 -28.01 -6.96 2.50
N ALA A 819 -27.73 -6.49 1.27
CA ALA A 819 -26.81 -7.13 0.33
C ALA A 819 -25.40 -7.25 0.91
N ASN A 820 -24.88 -6.18 1.48
CA ASN A 820 -23.57 -6.19 2.11
C ASN A 820 -23.50 -7.19 3.28
N LEU A 821 -24.49 -7.17 4.17
CA LEU A 821 -24.53 -8.10 5.30
C LEU A 821 -24.69 -9.57 4.87
N ALA A 822 -25.55 -9.83 3.86
CA ALA A 822 -25.74 -11.17 3.35
C ALA A 822 -24.46 -11.73 2.70
N THR A 823 -23.74 -10.88 1.98
CA THR A 823 -22.46 -11.24 1.36
C THR A 823 -21.38 -11.47 2.42
N GLN A 824 -21.30 -10.63 3.46
CA GLN A 824 -20.37 -10.81 4.56
C GLN A 824 -20.64 -12.11 5.35
N ILE A 825 -21.89 -12.43 5.63
CA ILE A 825 -22.27 -13.69 6.28
C ILE A 825 -21.90 -14.89 5.40
N PHE A 826 -22.11 -14.78 4.09
CA PHE A 826 -21.73 -15.82 3.14
C PHE A 826 -20.21 -16.05 3.15
N GLN A 827 -19.43 -14.96 3.09
CA GLN A 827 -17.97 -15.01 3.17
C GLN A 827 -17.50 -15.64 4.49
N ASN A 828 -18.06 -15.24 5.64
CA ASN A 828 -17.70 -15.82 6.92
C ASN A 828 -17.93 -17.33 6.96
N ARG A 829 -19.02 -17.82 6.37
CA ARG A 829 -19.29 -19.26 6.25
C ARG A 829 -18.33 -19.99 5.32
N LEU A 830 -17.92 -19.34 4.23
CA LEU A 830 -16.88 -19.88 3.34
C LEU A 830 -15.53 -19.97 4.06
N ILE A 831 -15.15 -18.95 4.81
CA ILE A 831 -13.94 -18.95 5.62
C ILE A 831 -13.99 -20.10 6.64
N ASP A 832 -15.07 -20.21 7.41
CA ASP A 832 -15.23 -21.28 8.42
C ASP A 832 -15.11 -22.68 7.79
N LYS A 833 -15.71 -22.91 6.63
CA LYS A 833 -15.77 -24.26 6.01
C LYS A 833 -14.55 -24.56 5.14
N PHE A 834 -14.16 -23.67 4.26
CA PHE A 834 -13.14 -23.94 3.23
C PHE A 834 -11.72 -23.62 3.71
N ARG A 835 -11.55 -22.48 4.39
CA ARG A 835 -10.23 -22.07 4.90
C ARG A 835 -9.91 -22.73 6.25
N ILE A 836 -10.81 -22.63 7.24
CA ILE A 836 -10.49 -23.08 8.60
C ILE A 836 -10.66 -24.61 8.72
N ALA A 837 -11.81 -25.17 8.32
CA ALA A 837 -12.07 -26.59 8.52
C ALA A 837 -11.33 -27.50 7.54
N GLU A 838 -11.15 -27.08 6.27
CA GLU A 838 -10.52 -27.90 5.21
C GLU A 838 -9.08 -27.49 4.89
N GLY A 839 -8.55 -26.37 5.41
CA GLY A 839 -7.21 -25.88 5.10
C GLY A 839 -6.97 -25.68 3.60
N ALA A 840 -8.01 -25.26 2.86
CA ALA A 840 -8.01 -25.36 1.42
C ALA A 840 -7.53 -24.12 0.67
N SER A 841 -7.48 -22.97 1.35
CA SER A 841 -7.11 -21.68 0.73
C SER A 841 -6.58 -20.72 1.79
N TYR A 842 -5.67 -19.83 1.37
CA TYR A 842 -5.26 -18.65 2.13
C TYR A 842 -6.14 -17.45 1.81
N VAL A 843 -6.34 -17.15 0.52
CA VAL A 843 -7.20 -16.06 0.04
C VAL A 843 -8.62 -16.57 -0.19
N LEU A 844 -9.56 -15.94 0.49
CA LEU A 844 -11.00 -16.13 0.28
C LEU A 844 -11.69 -14.81 0.57
N GLU A 845 -12.39 -14.30 -0.42
CA GLU A 845 -13.04 -12.99 -0.38
C GLU A 845 -14.49 -13.07 -0.83
N GLY A 846 -15.32 -12.18 -0.30
CA GLY A 846 -16.67 -11.95 -0.78
C GLY A 846 -17.05 -10.49 -0.60
N ASP A 847 -17.58 -9.86 -1.64
CA ASP A 847 -17.98 -8.46 -1.58
C ASP A 847 -19.24 -8.21 -2.43
N ALA A 848 -19.92 -7.11 -2.13
CA ALA A 848 -21.07 -6.62 -2.86
C ALA A 848 -20.70 -5.30 -3.57
N ASP A 849 -20.40 -5.39 -4.86
CA ASP A 849 -20.12 -4.22 -5.72
C ASP A 849 -21.45 -3.65 -6.24
N LEU A 850 -21.89 -2.57 -5.60
CA LEU A 850 -23.17 -1.90 -5.88
C LEU A 850 -22.88 -0.55 -6.55
N SER A 851 -23.17 -0.41 -7.84
CA SER A 851 -22.93 0.86 -8.55
C SER A 851 -23.79 1.99 -7.99
N SER A 852 -23.16 3.12 -7.69
CA SER A 852 -23.88 4.39 -7.41
C SER A 852 -24.17 5.20 -8.68
N GLU A 853 -23.66 4.78 -9.83
CA GLU A 853 -23.65 5.55 -11.08
C GLU A 853 -24.43 4.87 -12.20
N VAL A 854 -24.52 3.55 -12.18
CA VAL A 854 -25.22 2.75 -13.20
C VAL A 854 -26.51 2.18 -12.62
N PRO A 855 -27.69 2.68 -13.01
CA PRO A 855 -28.95 2.19 -12.47
C PRO A 855 -29.18 0.70 -12.74
N GLY A 856 -29.56 -0.04 -11.70
CA GLY A 856 -29.84 -1.47 -11.75
C GLY A 856 -28.59 -2.36 -11.84
N TYR A 857 -27.38 -1.81 -11.85
CA TYR A 857 -26.12 -2.56 -11.95
C TYR A 857 -25.45 -2.72 -10.58
N GLY A 858 -25.10 -3.95 -10.29
CA GLY A 858 -24.32 -4.34 -9.12
C GLY A 858 -24.39 -5.84 -8.95
N TYR A 859 -23.38 -6.41 -8.30
CA TYR A 859 -23.23 -7.86 -8.12
C TYR A 859 -22.57 -8.17 -6.77
N ALA A 860 -22.93 -9.31 -6.18
CA ALA A 860 -22.13 -9.95 -5.15
C ALA A 860 -21.16 -10.92 -5.81
N TYR A 861 -19.95 -11.03 -5.28
CA TYR A 861 -19.01 -12.04 -5.74
C TYR A 861 -18.30 -12.72 -4.56
N PHE A 862 -17.84 -13.97 -4.82
CA PHE A 862 -17.04 -14.78 -3.91
C PHE A 862 -15.83 -15.27 -4.69
N TYR A 863 -14.65 -14.99 -4.19
CA TYR A 863 -13.37 -15.28 -4.84
C TYR A 863 -12.50 -16.16 -3.96
N VAL A 864 -11.76 -17.07 -4.59
CA VAL A 864 -10.81 -17.95 -3.91
C VAL A 864 -9.60 -18.25 -4.81
N GLU A 865 -8.41 -18.32 -4.22
CA GLU A 865 -7.26 -18.99 -4.83
C GLU A 865 -6.99 -20.32 -4.11
N THR A 866 -6.85 -21.40 -4.87
CA THR A 866 -6.78 -22.76 -4.32
C THR A 866 -6.12 -23.74 -5.29
N ASP A 867 -5.92 -24.97 -4.84
CA ASP A 867 -5.51 -26.08 -5.69
C ASP A 867 -6.60 -26.42 -6.73
N PRO A 868 -6.26 -26.63 -8.01
CA PRO A 868 -7.23 -27.02 -9.04
C PRO A 868 -8.14 -28.21 -8.67
N ALA A 869 -7.62 -29.17 -7.89
CA ALA A 869 -8.41 -30.30 -7.41
C ALA A 869 -9.52 -29.92 -6.42
N LYS A 870 -9.45 -28.72 -5.81
CA LYS A 870 -10.44 -28.22 -4.83
C LYS A 870 -11.50 -27.29 -5.44
N VAL A 871 -11.39 -26.91 -6.71
CA VAL A 871 -12.35 -26.05 -7.41
C VAL A 871 -13.78 -26.58 -7.33
N ALA A 872 -13.97 -27.84 -7.63
CA ALA A 872 -15.30 -28.45 -7.55
C ALA A 872 -15.89 -28.45 -6.13
N ARG A 873 -15.04 -28.59 -5.11
CA ARG A 873 -15.44 -28.51 -3.69
C ARG A 873 -15.88 -27.09 -3.32
N PHE A 874 -15.20 -26.07 -3.82
CA PHE A 874 -15.59 -24.68 -3.61
C PHE A 874 -16.99 -24.39 -4.18
N TYR A 875 -17.27 -24.80 -5.42
CA TYR A 875 -18.60 -24.65 -6.00
C TYR A 875 -19.68 -25.37 -5.17
N ALA A 876 -19.41 -26.61 -4.73
CA ALA A 876 -20.33 -27.33 -3.88
C ALA A 876 -20.63 -26.62 -2.54
N LEU A 877 -19.62 -25.98 -1.94
CA LEU A 877 -19.79 -25.18 -0.72
C LEU A 877 -20.60 -23.90 -0.97
N VAL A 878 -20.36 -23.21 -2.09
CA VAL A 878 -21.18 -22.05 -2.48
C VAL A 878 -22.65 -22.44 -2.57
N ASP A 879 -22.97 -23.55 -3.26
CA ASP A 879 -24.33 -24.03 -3.40
C ASP A 879 -24.96 -24.46 -2.05
N GLU A 880 -24.17 -25.12 -1.18
CA GLU A 880 -24.59 -25.53 0.17
C GLU A 880 -24.94 -24.32 1.04
N ILE A 881 -24.05 -23.30 1.10
CA ILE A 881 -24.24 -22.10 1.89
C ILE A 881 -25.42 -21.28 1.37
N ALA A 882 -25.55 -21.14 0.04
CA ALA A 882 -26.68 -20.45 -0.58
C ALA A 882 -28.01 -21.12 -0.25
N LYS A 883 -28.07 -22.47 -0.31
CA LYS A 883 -29.24 -23.25 0.07
C LYS A 883 -29.61 -23.04 1.54
N ASP A 884 -28.62 -23.02 2.41
CA ASP A 884 -28.83 -22.85 3.85
C ASP A 884 -29.36 -21.45 4.18
N LEU A 885 -28.78 -20.40 3.62
CA LEU A 885 -29.24 -19.02 3.78
C LEU A 885 -30.66 -18.76 3.27
N ARG A 886 -31.10 -19.50 2.22
CA ARG A 886 -32.47 -19.42 1.70
C ARG A 886 -33.47 -20.16 2.57
N SER A 887 -33.06 -21.16 3.34
CA SER A 887 -33.97 -22.09 4.02
C SER A 887 -34.23 -21.70 5.47
N ARG A 888 -33.35 -20.95 6.13
CA ARG A 888 -33.48 -20.57 7.53
C ARG A 888 -32.89 -19.21 7.81
N ASP A 889 -33.35 -18.58 8.91
CA ASP A 889 -32.76 -17.34 9.39
C ASP A 889 -31.37 -17.61 9.93
N VAL A 890 -30.48 -16.62 9.78
CA VAL A 890 -29.15 -16.59 10.40
C VAL A 890 -29.31 -16.41 11.92
N SER A 891 -28.37 -16.92 12.69
CA SER A 891 -28.39 -16.74 14.14
C SER A 891 -28.09 -15.27 14.51
N PRO A 892 -28.54 -14.80 15.69
CA PRO A 892 -28.17 -13.46 16.17
C PRO A 892 -26.66 -13.23 16.24
N ASP A 893 -25.88 -14.26 16.59
CA ASP A 893 -24.41 -14.21 16.65
C ASP A 893 -23.79 -14.04 15.24
N GLU A 894 -24.26 -14.77 14.24
CA GLU A 894 -23.78 -14.61 12.86
C GLU A 894 -24.08 -13.22 12.31
N LEU A 895 -25.28 -12.70 12.60
CA LEU A 895 -25.66 -11.35 12.18
C LEU A 895 -24.82 -10.28 12.87
N SER A 896 -24.57 -10.41 14.15
CA SER A 896 -23.71 -9.49 14.92
C SER A 896 -22.28 -9.52 14.40
N ARG A 897 -21.67 -10.70 14.22
CA ARG A 897 -20.31 -10.85 13.71
C ARG A 897 -20.11 -10.32 12.27
N ALA A 898 -21.16 -10.21 11.48
CA ALA A 898 -21.09 -9.58 10.17
C ALA A 898 -21.33 -8.05 10.25
N ARG A 899 -22.22 -7.63 11.15
CA ARG A 899 -22.68 -6.24 11.22
C ARG A 899 -21.75 -5.32 11.99
N GLU A 900 -21.27 -5.76 13.17
CA GLU A 900 -20.47 -4.91 14.04
C GLU A 900 -19.16 -4.45 13.35
N PRO A 901 -18.38 -5.31 12.67
CA PRO A 901 -17.21 -4.85 11.93
C PRO A 901 -17.52 -3.82 10.82
N ILE A 902 -18.65 -3.94 10.14
CA ILE A 902 -19.08 -2.97 9.11
C ILE A 902 -19.39 -1.62 9.76
N ILE A 903 -20.15 -1.62 10.85
CA ILE A 903 -20.52 -0.39 11.58
C ILE A 903 -19.27 0.30 12.13
N GLU A 904 -18.36 -0.44 12.76
CA GLU A 904 -17.14 0.13 13.32
C GLU A 904 -16.19 0.64 12.21
N THR A 905 -16.05 -0.11 11.11
CA THR A 905 -15.30 0.38 9.93
C THR A 905 -15.87 1.69 9.41
N LEU A 906 -17.19 1.83 9.32
CA LEU A 906 -17.84 3.07 8.89
C LEU A 906 -17.62 4.23 9.87
N LYS A 907 -17.76 3.97 11.18
CA LYS A 907 -17.45 4.98 12.22
C LYS A 907 -16.00 5.45 12.12
N HIS A 908 -15.06 4.50 11.92
CA HIS A 908 -13.66 4.80 11.76
C HIS A 908 -13.40 5.62 10.49
N GLN A 909 -13.97 5.22 9.34
CA GLN A 909 -13.83 5.94 8.07
C GLN A 909 -14.36 7.38 8.16
N GLN A 910 -15.48 7.61 8.85
CA GLN A 910 -16.04 8.95 9.08
C GLN A 910 -15.11 9.91 9.84
N GLN A 911 -14.09 9.39 10.51
CA GLN A 911 -13.03 10.16 11.16
C GLN A 911 -11.88 10.54 10.21
N GLY A 912 -11.98 10.22 8.92
CA GLY A 912 -11.02 10.57 7.86
C GLY A 912 -11.63 11.51 6.82
N ASN A 913 -10.83 12.40 6.23
CA ASN A 913 -11.26 13.28 5.15
C ASN A 913 -11.56 12.48 3.87
N GLU A 914 -10.93 11.31 3.70
CA GLU A 914 -11.12 10.39 2.58
C GLU A 914 -12.56 9.87 2.46
N TYR A 915 -13.21 9.59 3.61
CA TYR A 915 -14.62 9.23 3.62
C TYR A 915 -15.48 10.31 3.00
N TRP A 916 -15.30 11.54 3.43
CA TRP A 916 -16.13 12.66 3.00
C TRP A 916 -15.92 12.98 1.52
N ILE A 917 -14.68 13.01 1.03
CA ILE A 917 -14.43 13.32 -0.38
C ILE A 917 -14.99 12.25 -1.31
N GLU A 918 -15.02 10.98 -0.88
CA GLU A 918 -15.59 9.88 -1.67
C GLU A 918 -17.13 9.88 -1.64
N TYR A 919 -17.73 10.04 -0.45
CA TYR A 919 -19.18 9.96 -0.30
C TYR A 919 -19.92 11.22 -0.80
N LEU A 920 -19.22 12.34 -0.94
CA LEU A 920 -19.79 13.58 -1.47
C LEU A 920 -19.75 13.66 -2.99
N ARG A 921 -19.20 12.69 -3.67
CA ARG A 921 -19.19 12.62 -5.13
C ARG A 921 -20.63 12.69 -5.67
N GLY A 922 -20.85 13.58 -6.65
CA GLY A 922 -22.16 13.75 -7.25
C GLY A 922 -23.26 14.35 -6.35
N ALA A 923 -22.93 14.78 -5.13
CA ALA A 923 -23.91 15.29 -4.15
C ALA A 923 -24.77 16.46 -4.64
N GLN A 924 -24.32 17.23 -5.64
CA GLN A 924 -25.08 18.30 -6.26
C GLN A 924 -25.92 17.84 -7.45
N THR A 925 -25.70 16.66 -7.98
CA THR A 925 -26.43 16.09 -9.11
C THR A 925 -27.42 15.01 -8.70
N ASP A 926 -27.10 14.24 -7.65
CA ASP A 926 -27.97 13.21 -7.09
C ASP A 926 -28.01 13.28 -5.54
N SER A 927 -29.10 13.82 -5.01
CA SER A 927 -29.28 13.99 -3.56
C SER A 927 -29.40 12.67 -2.78
N ARG A 928 -29.67 11.52 -3.45
CA ARG A 928 -29.76 10.20 -2.81
C ARG A 928 -28.42 9.80 -2.17
N GLY A 929 -27.30 10.32 -2.71
CA GLY A 929 -25.98 10.18 -2.09
C GLY A 929 -25.90 10.76 -0.67
N LEU A 930 -26.57 11.91 -0.42
CA LEU A 930 -26.66 12.51 0.92
C LEU A 930 -27.54 11.69 1.87
N ASP A 931 -28.63 11.09 1.37
CA ASP A 931 -29.47 10.20 2.18
C ASP A 931 -28.72 8.93 2.57
N ARG A 932 -27.88 8.40 1.67
CA ARG A 932 -26.96 7.31 2.01
C ARG A 932 -26.03 7.67 3.16
N ILE A 933 -25.44 8.87 3.16
CA ILE A 933 -24.56 9.32 4.27
C ILE A 933 -25.31 9.34 5.60
N ARG A 934 -26.56 9.85 5.60
CA ARG A 934 -27.42 9.93 6.79
C ARG A 934 -27.79 8.56 7.34
N ASP A 935 -28.12 7.63 6.45
CA ASP A 935 -28.63 6.31 6.82
C ASP A 935 -27.52 5.25 7.00
N ASN A 936 -26.27 5.58 6.71
CA ASN A 936 -25.20 4.62 6.56
C ASN A 936 -25.00 3.72 7.81
N LEU A 937 -25.06 4.25 9.02
CA LEU A 937 -24.98 3.47 10.25
C LEU A 937 -26.33 2.84 10.60
N SER A 938 -27.38 3.66 10.73
CA SER A 938 -28.72 3.21 11.14
C SER A 938 -29.34 2.19 10.18
N GLY A 939 -28.94 2.21 8.91
CA GLY A 939 -29.40 1.28 7.90
C GLY A 939 -28.96 -0.15 8.17
N TYR A 940 -27.68 -0.33 8.58
CA TYR A 940 -27.18 -1.65 8.97
C TYR A 940 -27.82 -2.16 10.26
N GLU A 941 -28.05 -1.29 11.24
CA GLU A 941 -28.70 -1.65 12.53
C GLU A 941 -30.12 -2.20 12.32
N LYS A 942 -30.85 -1.72 11.32
CA LYS A 942 -32.24 -2.11 11.03
C LYS A 942 -32.36 -3.47 10.33
N VAL A 943 -31.29 -4.02 9.72
CA VAL A 943 -31.38 -5.30 8.99
C VAL A 943 -31.62 -6.45 9.96
N ALA A 944 -32.68 -7.20 9.72
CA ALA A 944 -33.04 -8.38 10.50
C ALA A 944 -32.62 -9.70 9.82
N ALA A 945 -32.57 -10.80 10.57
CA ALA A 945 -32.22 -12.11 10.05
C ALA A 945 -33.18 -12.58 8.93
N ALA A 946 -34.45 -12.20 9.00
CA ALA A 946 -35.45 -12.49 7.97
C ALA A 946 -35.16 -11.77 6.63
N ASP A 947 -34.57 -10.57 6.69
CA ASP A 947 -34.21 -9.80 5.50
C ASP A 947 -33.05 -10.49 4.76
N ILE A 948 -32.07 -11.01 5.49
CA ILE A 948 -30.96 -11.81 4.94
C ILE A 948 -31.51 -13.04 4.19
N ARG A 949 -32.47 -13.79 4.79
CA ARG A 949 -33.08 -14.93 4.14
C ARG A 949 -33.88 -14.53 2.88
N ALA A 950 -34.64 -13.46 2.95
CA ALA A 950 -35.41 -12.92 1.81
C ALA A 950 -34.48 -12.49 0.68
N PHE A 951 -33.38 -11.81 0.99
CA PHE A 951 -32.35 -11.42 0.04
C PHE A 951 -31.70 -12.66 -0.60
N ALA A 952 -31.25 -13.63 0.20
CA ALA A 952 -30.65 -14.85 -0.30
C ALA A 952 -31.63 -15.65 -1.19
N THR A 953 -32.93 -15.68 -0.85
CA THR A 953 -33.97 -16.31 -1.66
C THR A 953 -34.11 -15.63 -3.01
N THR A 954 -33.94 -14.33 -3.07
CA THR A 954 -34.08 -13.55 -4.30
C THR A 954 -32.83 -13.61 -5.17
N TYR A 955 -31.64 -13.56 -4.58
CA TYR A 955 -30.39 -13.31 -5.29
C TYR A 955 -29.40 -14.48 -5.27
N PHE A 956 -29.34 -15.31 -4.22
CA PHE A 956 -28.38 -16.38 -4.05
C PHE A 956 -28.97 -17.75 -4.41
N SER A 957 -29.31 -17.94 -5.66
CA SER A 957 -29.76 -19.23 -6.18
C SER A 957 -28.81 -19.76 -7.26
N PRO A 958 -28.66 -21.10 -7.39
CA PRO A 958 -27.67 -21.69 -8.31
C PRO A 958 -27.81 -21.21 -9.75
N GLU A 959 -29.05 -20.97 -10.21
CA GLU A 959 -29.35 -20.47 -11.56
C GLU A 959 -28.94 -18.99 -11.78
N LYS A 960 -28.60 -18.25 -10.72
CA LYS A 960 -28.14 -16.87 -10.79
C LYS A 960 -26.62 -16.74 -10.65
N PHE A 961 -25.94 -17.79 -10.23
CA PHE A 961 -24.51 -17.78 -10.06
C PHE A 961 -23.78 -17.89 -11.39
N TRP A 962 -23.22 -16.77 -11.83
CA TRP A 962 -22.21 -16.74 -12.89
C TRP A 962 -20.87 -17.20 -12.33
N LYS A 963 -20.06 -17.91 -13.14
CA LYS A 963 -18.83 -18.55 -12.69
C LYS A 963 -17.67 -18.23 -13.62
N PHE A 964 -16.54 -17.91 -13.04
CA PHE A 964 -15.27 -17.73 -13.73
C PHE A 964 -14.19 -18.52 -13.00
N GLU A 965 -13.41 -19.28 -13.73
CA GLU A 965 -12.28 -20.04 -13.20
C GLU A 965 -11.03 -19.82 -14.03
N VAL A 966 -9.90 -19.73 -13.36
CA VAL A 966 -8.58 -19.62 -13.98
C VAL A 966 -7.78 -20.84 -13.58
N LEU A 967 -7.40 -21.61 -14.58
CA LEU A 967 -6.75 -22.91 -14.42
C LEU A 967 -5.34 -22.90 -15.02
N PRO A 968 -4.43 -23.78 -14.54
CA PRO A 968 -3.15 -23.99 -15.21
C PRO A 968 -3.35 -24.59 -16.61
N PRO A 969 -2.37 -24.42 -17.52
CA PRO A 969 -2.45 -25.03 -18.85
C PRO A 969 -2.52 -26.55 -18.75
N VAL A 970 -3.39 -27.15 -19.54
CA VAL A 970 -3.45 -28.61 -19.66
C VAL A 970 -2.17 -29.10 -20.30
N VAL A 971 -1.32 -29.74 -19.54
CA VAL A 971 -0.13 -30.43 -20.08
C VAL A 971 -0.63 -31.63 -20.90
N ARG A 972 -0.58 -31.51 -22.23
CA ARG A 972 -0.89 -32.58 -23.16
C ARG A 972 0.26 -33.54 -23.31
#